data_713fb57592728f693863c1acbc9815f6
#
_entry.id   713fb57592728f693863c1acbc9815f6
#
_cell.length_a   1.000
_cell.length_b   1.000
_cell.length_c   1.000
_cell.angle_alpha   90.00
_cell.angle_beta   90.00
_cell.angle_gamma   90.00
#
_symmetry.space_group_name_H-M   'P 1'
#
loop_
_entity.id
_entity.type
_entity.pdbx_description
1 polymer ?
#
loop_
_entity_poly.entity_id
_entity_poly.type
_entity_poly.pdbx_seq_one_letter_code
_entity_poly.pdbx_strand_id
1 'polypeptide(L)'
;TAERIGVEDFAEIADVCTDEAGNIYILDGKSSRIIILNSDYGVRGLISSVLNGEEKLKFENAKGIYVDMSGGIYIADTENARVIVCNENGECKKIITLPESKLIPDGFNYRPIKVTADSRGYVYVLSDGSYYGAILYSPKGEFYGFYGANSVESSVLTVISSLWDKLTSTNAKRARQTSKLPYQFTDLFADKSDFIYTATGKIPGSSQKSQIKRLSPGGKNILDSSDVVFGDKETASFKGEKRTQNISGLAVDGDGYIYCYDEASGKIFMYDGECYMMTAFGGGGDGIQNGTFRQIAALDILDNGKKIIVADGLKLTLTVFGETDYGRELKEARRLTLDGDYTLSKTVWESILKEDSNCQLAYIGLSKAALADKDYRAAADYAKAGLDRELYSKAFNYNRKAFLKNNFNILMPVILLTVAAIVAVCIIIKKKKIVIVKSPKIRFALSAPFHPANVFSEVKAKNAGSVYVGVAIIALYYITSVLKATASGFLFRSSDNSFNSALVLVQTVGFVLLWTLANWAVATLLGGIGKLKEIFTVICYSIIPMVFGNAVYILFSYMLNADEGEFLIIFVTAMQLYSVLMVVIGSVIIHDVGIGRFLLITLLTLIGIVIIVFLFVLIVIFFQQAAAFAATLWREIFFR
;
A
#
# COMPACT_ATOMS: atom_id res chain seq x y z
N THR A 1 1.78 -26.01 25.76
CA THR A 1 1.58 -25.46 27.10
C THR A 1 2.67 -25.93 28.04
N ALA A 2 2.92 -25.21 29.13
CA ALA A 2 3.88 -25.58 30.16
C ALA A 2 3.59 -26.99 30.73
N GLU A 3 2.35 -27.26 31.07
CA GLU A 3 1.90 -28.56 31.56
C GLU A 3 2.26 -29.73 30.62
N ARG A 4 2.07 -29.54 29.29
CA ARG A 4 2.36 -30.59 28.29
C ARG A 4 3.84 -30.93 28.18
N ILE A 5 4.71 -29.99 28.41
CA ILE A 5 6.17 -30.20 28.38
C ILE A 5 6.77 -30.48 29.77
N GLY A 6 5.94 -30.46 30.83
CA GLY A 6 6.36 -30.79 32.18
C GLY A 6 7.22 -29.75 32.89
N VAL A 7 6.98 -28.47 32.60
CA VAL A 7 7.64 -27.33 33.27
C VAL A 7 6.62 -26.52 34.07
N GLU A 8 7.12 -25.67 34.97
CA GLU A 8 6.29 -24.68 35.64
C GLU A 8 5.61 -23.74 34.65
N ASP A 9 4.45 -23.21 35.00
CA ASP A 9 3.70 -22.28 34.15
C ASP A 9 4.54 -21.11 33.70
N PHE A 10 4.35 -20.71 32.44
CA PHE A 10 4.97 -19.52 31.90
C PHE A 10 4.36 -18.26 32.52
N ALA A 11 5.19 -17.31 32.91
CA ALA A 11 4.73 -15.98 33.26
C ALA A 11 4.58 -15.05 32.05
N GLU A 12 5.45 -15.25 31.04
CA GLU A 12 5.41 -14.56 29.75
C GLU A 12 6.27 -15.32 28.73
N ILE A 13 5.71 -15.70 27.59
CA ILE A 13 6.54 -16.11 26.47
C ILE A 13 6.89 -14.84 25.68
N ALA A 14 8.10 -14.34 25.88
CA ALA A 14 8.56 -13.11 25.27
C ALA A 14 9.11 -13.32 23.86
N ASP A 15 9.86 -14.42 23.66
CA ASP A 15 10.48 -14.72 22.39
C ASP A 15 10.74 -16.24 22.26
N VAL A 16 10.95 -16.70 21.03
CA VAL A 16 11.34 -18.08 20.71
C VAL A 16 12.35 -18.06 19.58
N CYS A 17 13.38 -18.87 19.69
CA CYS A 17 14.28 -19.14 18.58
C CYS A 17 14.68 -20.62 18.51
N THR A 18 15.23 -21.02 17.37
CA THR A 18 15.63 -22.40 17.08
C THR A 18 17.11 -22.44 16.67
N ASP A 19 17.75 -23.56 16.91
CA ASP A 19 19.09 -23.80 16.39
C ASP A 19 19.08 -24.75 15.17
N GLU A 20 20.23 -24.94 14.56
CA GLU A 20 20.36 -25.84 13.40
C GLU A 20 20.12 -27.34 13.75
N ALA A 21 20.26 -27.72 15.00
CA ALA A 21 19.95 -29.07 15.48
C ALA A 21 18.45 -29.30 15.72
N GLY A 22 17.63 -28.25 15.56
CA GLY A 22 16.20 -28.31 15.79
C GLY A 22 15.80 -28.20 17.26
N ASN A 23 16.71 -27.75 18.14
CA ASN A 23 16.32 -27.40 19.51
C ASN A 23 15.57 -26.05 19.52
N ILE A 24 14.67 -25.93 20.48
CA ILE A 24 13.78 -24.78 20.62
C ILE A 24 14.11 -24.07 21.94
N TYR A 25 14.42 -22.81 21.87
CA TYR A 25 14.75 -21.96 23.03
C TYR A 25 13.58 -21.02 23.28
N ILE A 26 12.94 -21.16 24.44
CA ILE A 26 11.77 -20.38 24.84
C ILE A 26 12.19 -19.41 25.93
N LEU A 27 12.07 -18.10 25.67
CA LEU A 27 12.35 -17.06 26.64
C LEU A 27 11.10 -16.73 27.46
N ASP A 28 11.09 -17.09 28.74
CA ASP A 28 10.12 -16.62 29.72
C ASP A 28 10.70 -15.38 30.44
N GLY A 29 10.45 -14.22 29.84
CA GLY A 29 11.11 -12.97 30.24
C GLY A 29 10.80 -12.54 31.66
N LYS A 30 9.57 -12.72 32.13
CA LYS A 30 9.16 -12.36 33.50
C LYS A 30 9.66 -13.34 34.56
N SER A 31 9.77 -14.63 34.21
CA SER A 31 10.33 -15.62 35.13
C SER A 31 11.85 -15.68 35.08
N SER A 32 12.49 -14.87 34.26
CA SER A 32 13.97 -14.84 34.09
C SER A 32 14.55 -16.21 33.80
N ARG A 33 13.95 -16.95 32.86
CA ARG A 33 14.39 -18.31 32.50
C ARG A 33 14.30 -18.55 31.01
N ILE A 34 15.17 -19.42 30.52
CA ILE A 34 15.14 -19.97 29.17
C ILE A 34 14.92 -21.46 29.27
N ILE A 35 13.90 -21.97 28.61
CA ILE A 35 13.60 -23.39 28.52
C ILE A 35 14.10 -23.88 27.16
N ILE A 36 14.89 -24.96 27.17
CA ILE A 36 15.46 -25.56 25.96
C ILE A 36 14.75 -26.89 25.73
N LEU A 37 14.09 -27.02 24.59
CA LEU A 37 13.47 -28.25 24.15
C LEU A 37 14.32 -28.89 23.04
N ASN A 38 14.30 -30.22 22.98
CA ASN A 38 14.85 -30.95 21.84
C ASN A 38 13.85 -30.96 20.65
N SER A 39 14.26 -31.55 19.53
CA SER A 39 13.43 -31.69 18.31
C SER A 39 12.11 -32.50 18.52
N ASP A 40 12.05 -33.31 19.57
CA ASP A 40 10.87 -34.11 19.98
C ASP A 40 10.01 -33.38 21.01
N TYR A 41 10.32 -32.09 21.26
CA TYR A 41 9.63 -31.22 22.23
C TYR A 41 9.81 -31.63 23.70
N GLY A 42 10.74 -32.53 24.02
CA GLY A 42 11.14 -32.85 25.39
C GLY A 42 12.07 -31.78 25.97
N VAL A 43 11.98 -31.54 27.28
CA VAL A 43 12.85 -30.58 27.95
C VAL A 43 14.28 -31.13 28.00
N ARG A 44 15.21 -30.38 27.40
CA ARG A 44 16.66 -30.66 27.37
C ARG A 44 17.41 -29.91 28.45
N GLY A 45 17.01 -28.67 28.73
CA GLY A 45 17.70 -27.81 29.68
C GLY A 45 16.86 -26.63 30.17
N LEU A 46 17.34 -26.02 31.23
CA LEU A 46 16.76 -24.82 31.83
C LEU A 46 17.90 -23.89 32.27
N ILE A 47 17.89 -22.64 31.80
CA ILE A 47 18.81 -21.60 32.23
C ILE A 47 18.02 -20.56 33.00
N SER A 48 18.23 -20.46 34.33
CA SER A 48 17.57 -19.49 35.22
C SER A 48 18.52 -18.39 35.68
N SER A 49 19.80 -18.49 35.38
CA SER A 49 20.82 -17.48 35.63
C SER A 49 22.05 -17.75 34.78
N VAL A 50 22.82 -16.72 34.46
CA VAL A 50 24.07 -16.83 33.71
C VAL A 50 25.25 -16.64 34.66
N LEU A 51 26.23 -17.53 34.61
CA LEU A 51 27.43 -17.50 35.45
C LEU A 51 28.51 -16.65 34.79
N ASN A 52 28.91 -15.55 35.44
CA ASN A 52 30.04 -14.72 35.01
C ASN A 52 31.16 -14.84 36.04
N GLY A 53 32.01 -15.82 35.86
CA GLY A 53 32.96 -16.25 36.88
C GLY A 53 32.21 -16.81 38.11
N GLU A 54 32.36 -16.20 39.29
CA GLU A 54 31.65 -16.59 40.50
C GLU A 54 30.27 -15.88 40.66
N GLU A 55 30.00 -14.84 39.87
CA GLU A 55 28.78 -14.04 39.94
C GLU A 55 27.62 -14.70 39.14
N LYS A 56 26.46 -14.77 39.79
CA LYS A 56 25.21 -15.20 39.15
C LYS A 56 24.45 -14.00 38.60
N LEU A 57 24.42 -13.84 37.29
CA LEU A 57 23.63 -12.81 36.61
C LEU A 57 22.21 -13.33 36.36
N LYS A 58 21.22 -12.62 36.86
CA LYS A 58 19.82 -12.79 36.46
C LYS A 58 19.49 -11.77 35.41
N PHE A 59 18.70 -12.17 34.42
CA PHE A 59 18.11 -11.22 33.48
C PHE A 59 16.74 -10.78 33.99
N GLU A 60 16.32 -9.55 33.62
CA GLU A 60 15.09 -8.95 34.09
C GLU A 60 14.24 -8.47 32.92
N ASN A 61 13.05 -9.05 32.79
CA ASN A 61 12.10 -8.75 31.72
C ASN A 61 12.77 -8.78 30.33
N ALA A 62 13.58 -9.81 30.09
CA ALA A 62 14.24 -10.01 28.81
C ALA A 62 13.21 -10.20 27.68
N LYS A 63 13.40 -9.55 26.53
CA LYS A 63 12.43 -9.50 25.44
C LYS A 63 12.88 -10.21 24.16
N GLY A 64 14.17 -10.50 24.02
CA GLY A 64 14.69 -11.14 22.80
C GLY A 64 15.71 -12.20 23.11
N ILE A 65 15.68 -13.28 22.33
CA ILE A 65 16.65 -14.36 22.35
C ILE A 65 17.08 -14.72 20.94
N TYR A 66 18.37 -15.03 20.77
CA TYR A 66 18.93 -15.53 19.53
C TYR A 66 19.99 -16.58 19.83
N VAL A 67 20.11 -17.59 19.00
CA VAL A 67 21.14 -18.62 19.11
C VAL A 67 21.93 -18.66 17.80
N ASP A 68 23.26 -18.48 17.91
CA ASP A 68 24.13 -18.55 16.75
C ASP A 68 24.52 -19.99 16.38
N MET A 69 25.09 -20.16 15.19
CA MET A 69 25.54 -21.47 14.69
C MET A 69 26.57 -22.18 15.58
N SER A 70 27.24 -21.44 16.49
CA SER A 70 28.22 -22.00 17.45
C SER A 70 27.58 -22.42 18.78
N GLY A 71 26.25 -22.29 18.92
CA GLY A 71 25.52 -22.53 20.17
C GLY A 71 25.68 -21.40 21.18
N GLY A 72 26.08 -20.20 20.75
CA GLY A 72 26.08 -18.99 21.57
C GLY A 72 24.67 -18.44 21.72
N ILE A 73 24.21 -18.29 22.96
CA ILE A 73 22.88 -17.77 23.29
C ILE A 73 22.99 -16.28 23.62
N TYR A 74 22.29 -15.45 22.87
CA TYR A 74 22.24 -14.00 23.05
C TYR A 74 20.90 -13.63 23.69
N ILE A 75 20.94 -12.91 24.81
CA ILE A 75 19.74 -12.52 25.59
C ILE A 75 19.67 -11.01 25.63
N ALA A 76 18.63 -10.42 25.09
CA ALA A 76 18.32 -9.00 25.22
C ALA A 76 17.68 -8.75 26.60
N ASP A 77 18.51 -8.42 27.59
CA ASP A 77 18.16 -8.19 29.00
C ASP A 77 17.70 -6.74 29.15
N THR A 78 16.42 -6.51 28.84
CA THR A 78 15.84 -5.19 28.55
C THR A 78 15.92 -4.23 29.73
N GLU A 79 15.49 -4.65 30.94
CA GLU A 79 15.47 -3.76 32.11
C GLU A 79 16.86 -3.53 32.69
N ASN A 80 17.79 -4.46 32.48
CA ASN A 80 19.20 -4.28 32.85
C ASN A 80 20.03 -3.58 31.78
N ALA A 81 19.42 -3.10 30.69
CA ALA A 81 20.07 -2.34 29.62
C ALA A 81 21.35 -3.00 29.07
N ARG A 82 21.30 -4.31 28.79
CA ARG A 82 22.44 -5.09 28.29
C ARG A 82 22.00 -6.25 27.41
N VAL A 83 22.94 -6.76 26.61
CA VAL A 83 22.82 -8.07 25.97
C VAL A 83 23.84 -9.01 26.62
N ILE A 84 23.37 -10.17 27.09
CA ILE A 84 24.22 -11.21 27.67
C ILE A 84 24.43 -12.27 26.60
N VAL A 85 25.69 -12.70 26.42
CA VAL A 85 26.02 -13.83 25.55
C VAL A 85 26.56 -14.96 26.43
N CYS A 86 25.90 -16.12 26.38
CA CYS A 86 26.29 -17.30 27.17
C CYS A 86 26.28 -18.57 26.30
N ASN A 87 26.77 -19.67 26.87
CA ASN A 87 26.62 -21.00 26.28
C ASN A 87 25.39 -21.74 26.84
N GLU A 88 25.11 -22.95 26.34
CA GLU A 88 23.97 -23.78 26.81
C GLU A 88 24.05 -24.15 28.31
N ASN A 89 25.25 -24.13 28.91
CA ASN A 89 25.45 -24.38 30.33
C ASN A 89 25.18 -23.13 31.19
N GLY A 90 24.84 -21.98 30.56
CA GLY A 90 24.63 -20.71 31.23
C GLY A 90 25.96 -20.02 31.64
N GLU A 91 27.10 -20.36 31.05
CA GLU A 91 28.35 -19.65 31.29
C GLU A 91 28.46 -18.42 30.40
N CYS A 92 28.71 -17.25 31.03
CA CYS A 92 28.82 -15.97 30.35
C CYS A 92 30.09 -15.92 29.49
N LYS A 93 29.91 -15.61 28.21
CA LYS A 93 30.99 -15.34 27.26
C LYS A 93 31.28 -13.85 27.12
N LYS A 94 30.21 -13.03 27.14
CA LYS A 94 30.30 -11.59 26.89
C LYS A 94 29.06 -10.87 27.41
N ILE A 95 29.26 -9.62 27.82
CA ILE A 95 28.19 -8.67 28.14
C ILE A 95 28.36 -7.45 27.22
N ILE A 96 27.31 -7.05 26.53
CA ILE A 96 27.27 -5.90 25.64
C ILE A 96 26.34 -4.87 26.27
N THR A 97 26.87 -3.69 26.56
CA THR A 97 26.13 -2.56 27.16
C THR A 97 26.07 -1.39 26.20
N LEU A 98 25.39 -0.30 26.60
CA LEU A 98 25.39 0.94 25.85
C LEU A 98 26.83 1.43 25.63
N PRO A 99 27.26 1.63 24.39
CA PRO A 99 28.62 2.06 24.10
C PRO A 99 28.80 3.56 24.37
N GLU A 100 30.01 3.96 24.74
CA GLU A 100 30.42 5.36 24.80
C GLU A 100 30.87 5.82 23.40
N SER A 101 30.03 6.59 22.72
CA SER A 101 30.33 7.10 21.37
C SER A 101 29.63 8.44 21.13
N LYS A 102 30.35 9.36 20.44
CA LYS A 102 29.75 10.64 19.99
C LYS A 102 28.62 10.47 18.97
N LEU A 103 28.47 9.29 18.37
CA LEU A 103 27.38 8.98 17.45
C LEU A 103 26.09 8.61 18.17
N ILE A 104 26.14 8.34 19.46
CA ILE A 104 24.97 8.05 20.28
C ILE A 104 24.44 9.38 20.82
N PRO A 105 23.16 9.70 20.57
CA PRO A 105 22.55 10.94 21.04
C PRO A 105 22.55 11.02 22.58
N ASP A 106 22.72 12.23 23.11
CA ASP A 106 22.57 12.48 24.54
C ASP A 106 21.18 12.05 25.04
N GLY A 107 21.15 11.29 26.13
CA GLY A 107 19.92 10.77 26.70
C GLY A 107 19.34 9.56 25.96
N PHE A 108 20.12 8.88 25.13
CA PHE A 108 19.69 7.65 24.46
C PHE A 108 19.32 6.58 25.50
N ASN A 109 18.08 6.12 25.48
CA ASN A 109 17.57 5.07 26.35
C ASN A 109 17.87 3.70 25.74
N TYR A 110 18.88 2.99 26.28
CA TYR A 110 19.26 1.68 25.80
C TYR A 110 18.41 0.60 26.45
N ARG A 111 17.42 0.11 25.73
CA ARG A 111 16.52 -0.98 26.13
C ARG A 111 16.49 -2.05 25.05
N PRO A 112 17.43 -3.01 25.05
CA PRO A 112 17.48 -4.03 24.02
C PRO A 112 16.22 -4.90 24.05
N ILE A 113 15.55 -5.04 22.90
CA ILE A 113 14.32 -5.83 22.75
C ILE A 113 14.48 -7.00 21.79
N LYS A 114 15.39 -6.90 20.82
CA LYS A 114 15.73 -7.97 19.90
C LYS A 114 17.23 -7.96 19.65
N VAL A 115 17.78 -9.14 19.39
CA VAL A 115 19.19 -9.33 19.07
C VAL A 115 19.32 -10.42 18.02
N THR A 116 20.26 -10.23 17.09
CA THR A 116 20.69 -11.26 16.15
C THR A 116 22.18 -11.09 15.87
N ALA A 117 22.84 -12.09 15.30
CA ALA A 117 24.23 -12.01 14.90
C ALA A 117 24.42 -12.64 13.52
N ASP A 118 25.41 -12.13 12.76
CA ASP A 118 25.83 -12.74 11.52
C ASP A 118 26.92 -13.80 11.74
N SER A 119 27.23 -14.58 10.70
CA SER A 119 28.24 -15.66 10.76
C SER A 119 29.66 -15.15 11.11
N ARG A 120 29.95 -13.87 10.92
CA ARG A 120 31.21 -13.20 11.24
C ARG A 120 31.29 -12.75 12.69
N GLY A 121 30.16 -12.88 13.45
CA GLY A 121 30.05 -12.49 14.86
C GLY A 121 29.74 -11.02 15.10
N TYR A 122 29.31 -10.26 14.08
CA TYR A 122 28.71 -8.94 14.30
C TYR A 122 27.35 -9.09 14.94
N VAL A 123 27.07 -8.28 15.96
CA VAL A 123 25.84 -8.34 16.73
C VAL A 123 24.97 -7.14 16.43
N TYR A 124 23.74 -7.39 16.06
CA TYR A 124 22.73 -6.39 15.74
C TYR A 124 21.71 -6.35 16.88
N VAL A 125 21.57 -5.21 17.52
CA VAL A 125 20.68 -5.04 18.68
C VAL A 125 19.61 -4.00 18.36
N LEU A 126 18.37 -4.37 18.54
CA LEU A 126 17.25 -3.44 18.45
C LEU A 126 16.92 -2.94 19.85
N SER A 127 17.00 -1.63 20.03
CA SER A 127 16.64 -0.98 21.29
C SER A 127 15.28 -0.31 21.17
N ASP A 128 14.41 -0.50 22.17
CA ASP A 128 13.11 0.13 22.23
C ASP A 128 13.23 1.66 22.19
N GLY A 129 12.41 2.31 21.37
CA GLY A 129 12.47 3.75 21.14
C GLY A 129 13.62 4.21 20.23
N SER A 130 14.43 3.32 19.64
CA SER A 130 15.49 3.68 18.71
C SER A 130 14.97 3.89 17.30
N TYR A 131 15.11 5.10 16.78
CA TYR A 131 14.74 5.47 15.40
C TYR A 131 15.94 5.44 14.43
N TYR A 132 17.12 5.07 14.93
CA TYR A 132 18.36 5.05 14.15
C TYR A 132 18.63 3.70 13.46
N GLY A 133 17.69 2.76 13.58
CA GLY A 133 17.86 1.38 13.15
C GLY A 133 18.44 0.50 14.25
N ALA A 134 19.07 -0.61 13.87
CA ALA A 134 19.74 -1.49 14.82
C ALA A 134 21.09 -0.92 15.25
N ILE A 135 21.49 -1.18 16.47
CA ILE A 135 22.85 -0.87 16.97
C ILE A 135 23.75 -2.03 16.58
N LEU A 136 24.83 -1.73 15.87
CA LEU A 136 25.77 -2.72 15.37
C LEU A 136 27.03 -2.75 16.25
N TYR A 137 27.37 -3.94 16.72
CA TYR A 137 28.59 -4.22 17.47
C TYR A 137 29.53 -5.15 16.69
N SER A 138 30.80 -4.91 16.83
CA SER A 138 31.85 -5.79 16.27
C SER A 138 31.88 -7.14 17.00
N PRO A 139 32.57 -8.17 16.45
CA PRO A 139 32.76 -9.45 17.14
C PRO A 139 33.42 -9.32 18.53
N LYS A 140 34.15 -8.22 18.77
CA LYS A 140 34.71 -7.92 20.08
C LYS A 140 33.72 -7.26 21.06
N GLY A 141 32.54 -6.85 20.58
CA GLY A 141 31.52 -6.12 21.38
C GLY A 141 31.71 -4.61 21.37
N GLU A 142 32.55 -4.09 20.49
CA GLU A 142 32.75 -2.65 20.34
C GLU A 142 31.69 -2.07 19.40
N PHE A 143 31.22 -0.86 19.69
CA PHE A 143 30.25 -0.19 18.85
C PHE A 143 30.80 0.12 17.46
N TYR A 144 30.10 -0.34 16.44
CA TYR A 144 30.50 -0.12 15.05
C TYR A 144 29.68 1.00 14.39
N GLY A 145 28.41 1.17 14.77
CA GLY A 145 27.52 2.18 14.22
C GLY A 145 26.04 1.82 14.35
N PHE A 146 25.21 2.60 13.67
CA PHE A 146 23.80 2.27 13.46
C PHE A 146 23.59 1.63 12.10
N TYR A 147 22.64 0.72 11.99
CA TYR A 147 22.43 -0.10 10.81
C TYR A 147 20.96 -0.07 10.35
N GLY A 148 20.74 0.31 9.10
CA GLY A 148 19.50 0.07 8.39
C GLY A 148 18.31 0.94 8.80
N ALA A 149 18.51 2.17 9.28
CA ALA A 149 17.42 3.07 9.67
C ALA A 149 16.35 3.23 8.58
N ASN A 150 15.07 3.33 8.97
CA ASN A 150 13.99 3.67 8.05
C ASN A 150 14.13 5.12 7.55
N SER A 151 13.90 5.33 6.25
CA SER A 151 13.84 6.68 5.67
C SER A 151 12.48 7.30 5.93
N VAL A 152 12.44 8.61 6.18
CA VAL A 152 11.19 9.37 6.24
C VAL A 152 10.74 9.66 4.81
N GLU A 153 9.56 9.22 4.42
CA GLU A 153 8.97 9.59 3.13
C GLU A 153 8.72 11.11 3.09
N SER A 154 9.49 11.83 2.28
CA SER A 154 9.25 13.24 2.00
C SER A 154 8.33 13.38 0.79
N SER A 155 7.03 13.59 1.00
CA SER A 155 6.13 13.99 -0.09
C SER A 155 6.36 15.47 -0.43
N VAL A 156 6.07 15.87 -1.69
CA VAL A 156 6.14 17.27 -2.11
C VAL A 156 5.31 18.18 -1.20
N LEU A 157 4.17 17.69 -0.71
CA LEU A 157 3.32 18.40 0.26
C LEU A 157 4.02 18.57 1.62
N THR A 158 4.81 17.58 2.08
CA THR A 158 5.58 17.71 3.33
C THR A 158 6.75 18.68 3.18
N VAL A 159 7.36 18.78 1.99
CA VAL A 159 8.38 19.78 1.69
C VAL A 159 7.77 21.18 1.66
N ILE A 160 6.62 21.36 0.99
CA ILE A 160 5.90 22.65 0.95
C ILE A 160 5.43 23.05 2.35
N SER A 161 4.87 22.13 3.13
CA SER A 161 4.44 22.41 4.51
C SER A 161 5.63 22.78 5.41
N SER A 162 6.77 22.12 5.25
CA SER A 162 7.99 22.43 6.01
C SER A 162 8.59 23.79 5.64
N LEU A 163 8.50 24.19 4.37
CA LEU A 163 8.88 25.53 3.92
C LEU A 163 7.91 26.59 4.46
N TRP A 164 6.61 26.33 4.43
CA TRP A 164 5.59 27.21 4.98
C TRP A 164 5.74 27.37 6.50
N ASP A 165 6.01 26.25 7.20
CA ASP A 165 6.28 26.25 8.63
C ASP A 165 7.56 27.02 9.00
N LYS A 166 8.62 26.93 8.20
CA LYS A 166 9.84 27.74 8.37
C LYS A 166 9.57 29.24 8.22
N LEU A 167 8.68 29.63 7.30
CA LEU A 167 8.32 31.03 7.05
C LEU A 167 7.36 31.59 8.10
N THR A 168 6.51 30.75 8.71
CA THR A 168 5.44 31.17 9.63
C THR A 168 5.68 30.79 11.10
N SER A 169 6.78 30.09 11.42
CA SER A 169 7.00 29.56 12.78
C SER A 169 7.52 30.61 13.75
N THR A 170 6.78 30.85 14.82
CA THR A 170 7.25 31.52 16.05
C THR A 170 8.03 30.53 16.94
N ASN A 171 8.89 31.03 17.84
CA ASN A 171 9.70 30.22 18.75
C ASN A 171 8.85 29.22 19.59
N ALA A 172 7.61 29.58 19.95
CA ALA A 172 6.66 28.71 20.65
C ALA A 172 6.13 27.56 19.77
N LYS A 173 6.04 27.76 18.45
CA LYS A 173 5.60 26.74 17.50
C LYS A 173 6.74 25.77 17.18
N ARG A 174 8.00 26.24 17.16
CA ARG A 174 9.19 25.38 17.00
C ARG A 174 9.37 24.39 18.14
N ALA A 175 9.05 24.79 19.39
CA ALA A 175 9.10 23.91 20.55
C ALA A 175 8.03 22.79 20.53
N ARG A 176 6.96 22.93 19.73
CA ARG A 176 5.88 21.94 19.55
C ARG A 176 6.00 21.14 18.26
N GLN A 177 6.96 21.43 17.40
CA GLN A 177 7.22 20.61 16.21
C GLN A 177 7.87 19.30 16.65
N THR A 178 7.05 18.27 16.78
CA THR A 178 7.56 16.89 16.75
C THR A 178 8.26 16.69 15.41
N SER A 179 9.58 16.55 15.42
CA SER A 179 10.31 16.08 14.26
C SER A 179 9.66 14.75 13.84
N LYS A 180 9.35 14.58 12.55
CA LYS A 180 8.91 13.28 12.04
C LYS A 180 10.10 12.35 12.14
N LEU A 181 10.18 11.61 13.24
CA LEU A 181 11.22 10.59 13.42
C LEU A 181 10.94 9.41 12.49
N PRO A 182 11.98 8.73 12.00
CA PRO A 182 11.82 7.47 11.27
C PRO A 182 11.05 6.45 12.12
N TYR A 183 10.43 5.47 11.48
CA TYR A 183 9.74 4.41 12.19
C TYR A 183 10.73 3.37 12.70
N GLN A 184 10.48 2.89 13.91
CA GLN A 184 11.30 1.88 14.56
C GLN A 184 11.09 0.52 13.90
N PHE A 185 12.15 -0.29 13.81
CA PHE A 185 12.02 -1.72 13.55
C PHE A 185 11.38 -2.41 14.75
N THR A 186 10.58 -3.42 14.47
CA THR A 186 9.93 -4.26 15.49
C THR A 186 10.64 -5.60 15.65
N ASP A 187 11.34 -6.07 14.61
CA ASP A 187 12.04 -7.33 14.62
C ASP A 187 13.26 -7.33 13.69
N LEU A 188 14.20 -8.23 13.96
CA LEU A 188 15.42 -8.47 13.21
C LEU A 188 15.64 -9.98 13.06
N PHE A 189 16.05 -10.41 11.88
CA PHE A 189 16.39 -11.79 11.58
C PHE A 189 17.62 -11.84 10.67
N ALA A 190 18.63 -12.64 11.02
CA ALA A 190 19.80 -12.90 10.17
C ALA A 190 19.59 -14.20 9.39
N ASP A 191 19.68 -14.16 8.06
CA ASP A 191 19.64 -15.36 7.24
C ASP A 191 21.02 -16.05 7.17
N LYS A 192 21.06 -17.27 6.64
CA LYS A 192 22.30 -18.05 6.46
C LYS A 192 23.32 -17.41 5.52
N SER A 193 22.93 -16.39 4.78
CA SER A 193 23.78 -15.63 3.84
C SER A 193 24.23 -14.29 4.42
N ASP A 194 24.05 -14.07 5.72
CA ASP A 194 24.39 -12.84 6.44
C ASP A 194 23.59 -11.58 6.02
N PHE A 195 22.46 -11.75 5.36
CA PHE A 195 21.53 -10.64 5.17
C PHE A 195 20.66 -10.47 6.41
N ILE A 196 20.44 -9.23 6.79
CA ILE A 196 19.57 -8.90 7.92
C ILE A 196 18.21 -8.50 7.39
N TYR A 197 17.19 -9.25 7.76
CA TYR A 197 15.80 -8.89 7.51
C TYR A 197 15.26 -8.09 8.68
N THR A 198 14.41 -7.12 8.38
CA THR A 198 13.78 -6.25 9.38
C THR A 198 12.28 -6.18 9.17
N ALA A 199 11.52 -6.22 10.27
CA ALA A 199 10.11 -5.87 10.26
C ALA A 199 9.91 -4.45 10.81
N THR A 200 8.91 -3.76 10.28
CA THR A 200 8.42 -2.48 10.79
C THR A 200 6.92 -2.62 10.99
N GLY A 201 6.46 -2.44 12.20
CA GLY A 201 5.05 -2.56 12.55
C GLY A 201 4.18 -1.51 11.88
N LYS A 202 3.07 -1.15 12.51
CA LYS A 202 2.15 -0.15 11.98
C LYS A 202 2.85 1.21 11.81
N ILE A 203 2.77 1.77 10.60
CA ILE A 203 3.30 3.08 10.24
C ILE A 203 2.16 4.12 10.26
N PRO A 204 2.03 4.98 11.28
CA PRO A 204 0.94 5.94 11.39
C PRO A 204 0.90 6.94 10.23
N GLY A 205 -0.27 7.11 9.59
CA GLY A 205 -0.47 8.10 8.52
C GLY A 205 0.24 7.81 7.20
N SER A 206 0.71 6.56 6.99
CA SER A 206 1.39 6.12 5.77
C SER A 206 0.64 4.99 5.08
N SER A 207 1.06 4.68 3.86
CA SER A 207 0.48 3.63 3.01
C SER A 207 0.79 2.19 3.47
N GLN A 208 1.47 1.97 4.59
CA GLN A 208 1.89 0.65 5.09
C GLN A 208 2.71 -0.17 4.06
N LYS A 209 3.49 0.50 3.22
CA LYS A 209 4.36 -0.14 2.23
C LYS A 209 5.74 -0.42 2.82
N SER A 210 6.44 -1.42 2.26
CA SER A 210 7.83 -1.72 2.60
C SER A 210 8.10 -1.98 4.09
N GLN A 211 7.14 -2.64 4.76
CA GLN A 211 7.30 -2.97 6.18
C GLN A 211 8.37 -4.05 6.42
N ILE A 212 8.66 -4.88 5.42
CA ILE A 212 9.75 -5.86 5.46
C ILE A 212 10.87 -5.41 4.53
N LYS A 213 12.10 -5.50 5.01
CA LYS A 213 13.30 -5.18 4.24
C LYS A 213 14.32 -6.30 4.39
N ARG A 214 15.11 -6.51 3.34
CA ARG A 214 16.33 -7.32 3.35
C ARG A 214 17.51 -6.38 3.20
N LEU A 215 18.32 -6.24 4.23
CA LEU A 215 19.40 -5.27 4.26
C LEU A 215 20.72 -5.93 3.87
N SER A 216 21.42 -5.30 2.92
CA SER A 216 22.81 -5.67 2.60
C SER A 216 23.75 -5.34 3.77
N PRO A 217 24.99 -5.84 3.80
CA PRO A 217 25.97 -5.50 4.85
C PRO A 217 26.19 -3.99 5.04
N GLY A 218 25.93 -3.18 4.01
CA GLY A 218 25.97 -1.72 4.10
C GLY A 218 24.67 -1.08 4.61
N GLY A 219 23.68 -1.84 5.04
CA GLY A 219 22.40 -1.34 5.57
C GLY A 219 21.41 -0.85 4.52
N LYS A 220 21.66 -1.12 3.22
CA LYS A 220 20.74 -0.74 2.13
C LYS A 220 19.73 -1.85 1.88
N ASN A 221 18.44 -1.49 1.76
CA ASN A 221 17.41 -2.43 1.35
C ASN A 221 17.66 -2.92 -0.08
N ILE A 222 17.72 -4.24 -0.24
CA ILE A 222 17.90 -4.94 -1.53
C ILE A 222 16.65 -5.75 -1.91
N LEU A 223 15.65 -5.84 -1.02
CA LEU A 223 14.36 -6.44 -1.34
C LEU A 223 13.54 -5.44 -2.13
N ASP A 224 12.97 -5.86 -3.26
CA ASP A 224 12.07 -5.00 -4.05
C ASP A 224 10.69 -4.91 -3.40
N SER A 225 10.66 -4.28 -2.23
CA SER A 225 9.48 -4.14 -1.38
C SER A 225 8.89 -2.73 -1.35
N SER A 226 9.43 -1.79 -2.14
CA SER A 226 9.06 -0.37 -2.06
C SER A 226 7.58 -0.09 -2.28
N ASP A 227 6.91 -0.88 -3.12
CA ASP A 227 5.49 -0.77 -3.41
C ASP A 227 4.64 -1.91 -2.83
N VAL A 228 5.26 -2.84 -2.11
CA VAL A 228 4.60 -4.01 -1.53
C VAL A 228 3.93 -3.63 -0.20
N VAL A 229 2.66 -4.00 -0.07
CA VAL A 229 1.91 -3.99 1.19
C VAL A 229 1.88 -5.43 1.70
N PHE A 230 2.55 -5.68 2.81
CA PHE A 230 2.59 -7.00 3.43
C PHE A 230 1.33 -7.24 4.27
N GLY A 231 0.82 -8.47 4.28
CA GLY A 231 -0.41 -8.81 4.98
C GLY A 231 -1.68 -8.31 4.29
N ASP A 232 -2.78 -8.32 5.02
CA ASP A 232 -4.06 -7.84 4.52
C ASP A 232 -4.12 -6.31 4.58
N LYS A 233 -4.50 -5.65 3.49
CA LYS A 233 -4.58 -4.17 3.41
C LYS A 233 -5.52 -3.57 4.45
N GLU A 234 -6.66 -4.19 4.66
CA GLU A 234 -7.58 -3.90 5.75
C GLU A 234 -7.83 -5.18 6.53
N THR A 235 -7.52 -5.16 7.81
CA THR A 235 -7.69 -6.33 8.65
C THR A 235 -8.79 -6.08 9.68
N ALA A 236 -9.57 -7.13 9.98
CA ALA A 236 -10.48 -7.12 11.12
C ALA A 236 -9.82 -7.90 12.26
N SER A 237 -9.76 -7.34 13.46
CA SER A 237 -9.40 -8.11 14.64
C SER A 237 -10.45 -9.19 14.89
N PHE A 238 -10.10 -10.22 15.68
CA PHE A 238 -11.06 -11.25 16.09
C PHE A 238 -12.29 -10.68 16.85
N LYS A 239 -12.23 -9.44 17.35
CA LYS A 239 -13.37 -8.72 17.93
C LYS A 239 -14.20 -7.95 16.89
N GLY A 240 -13.86 -8.04 15.61
CA GLY A 240 -14.58 -7.37 14.51
C GLY A 240 -14.22 -5.89 14.32
N GLU A 241 -13.29 -5.34 15.09
CA GLU A 241 -12.79 -3.97 14.90
C GLU A 241 -11.88 -3.92 13.66
N LYS A 242 -12.11 -2.93 12.80
CA LYS A 242 -11.19 -2.69 11.67
C LYS A 242 -9.87 -2.12 12.18
N ARG A 243 -8.77 -2.78 11.83
CA ARG A 243 -7.41 -2.36 12.17
C ARG A 243 -6.54 -2.36 10.92
N THR A 244 -5.54 -1.51 10.92
CA THR A 244 -4.46 -1.56 9.93
C THR A 244 -3.52 -2.71 10.30
N GLN A 245 -2.95 -3.40 9.31
CA GLN A 245 -1.97 -4.45 9.54
C GLN A 245 -0.80 -3.95 10.40
N ASN A 246 -0.29 -4.83 11.23
CA ASN A 246 0.85 -4.60 12.11
C ASN A 246 1.82 -5.78 11.98
N ILE A 247 2.73 -5.70 11.00
CA ILE A 247 3.74 -6.72 10.77
C ILE A 247 4.83 -6.62 11.85
N SER A 248 4.64 -7.38 12.93
CA SER A 248 5.42 -7.21 14.15
C SER A 248 6.68 -8.06 14.20
N GLY A 249 6.74 -9.15 13.44
CA GLY A 249 7.94 -10.00 13.40
C GLY A 249 8.01 -10.87 12.16
N LEU A 250 9.18 -11.46 11.96
CA LEU A 250 9.48 -12.29 10.79
C LEU A 250 10.55 -13.36 11.09
N ALA A 251 10.56 -14.41 10.26
CA ALA A 251 11.68 -15.34 10.13
C ALA A 251 11.84 -15.74 8.66
N VAL A 252 13.02 -16.23 8.28
CA VAL A 252 13.34 -16.59 6.89
C VAL A 252 13.94 -17.98 6.87
N ASP A 253 13.43 -18.87 5.99
CA ASP A 253 13.98 -20.21 5.86
C ASP A 253 15.24 -20.24 4.97
N GLY A 254 15.90 -21.41 4.91
CA GLY A 254 17.12 -21.56 4.14
C GLY A 254 16.96 -21.43 2.63
N ASP A 255 15.72 -21.49 2.12
CA ASP A 255 15.39 -21.31 0.71
C ASP A 255 15.00 -19.84 0.41
N GLY A 256 14.98 -18.96 1.43
CA GLY A 256 14.72 -17.53 1.31
C GLY A 256 13.23 -17.17 1.34
N TYR A 257 12.34 -18.08 1.75
CA TYR A 257 10.94 -17.74 2.00
C TYR A 257 10.80 -16.96 3.31
N ILE A 258 10.06 -15.86 3.25
CA ILE A 258 9.85 -14.93 4.35
C ILE A 258 8.53 -15.26 5.02
N TYR A 259 8.57 -15.61 6.29
CA TYR A 259 7.39 -15.79 7.13
C TYR A 259 7.25 -14.58 8.04
N CYS A 260 6.13 -13.90 7.98
CA CYS A 260 5.86 -12.76 8.86
C CYS A 260 4.47 -12.88 9.47
N TYR A 261 4.28 -12.28 10.63
CA TYR A 261 2.99 -12.26 11.28
C TYR A 261 2.42 -10.87 11.46
N ASP A 262 1.11 -10.78 11.30
CA ASP A 262 0.32 -9.59 11.58
C ASP A 262 -0.34 -9.74 12.95
N GLU A 263 0.15 -9.00 13.92
CA GLU A 263 -0.38 -8.98 15.29
C GLU A 263 -1.86 -8.56 15.34
N ALA A 264 -2.30 -7.70 14.41
CA ALA A 264 -3.67 -7.19 14.40
C ALA A 264 -4.70 -8.27 14.03
N SER A 265 -4.36 -9.17 13.10
CA SER A 265 -5.24 -10.25 12.63
C SER A 265 -4.91 -11.62 13.22
N GLY A 266 -3.72 -11.79 13.82
CA GLY A 266 -3.20 -13.09 14.25
C GLY A 266 -2.85 -14.03 13.09
N LYS A 267 -2.72 -13.52 11.87
CA LYS A 267 -2.37 -14.29 10.67
C LYS A 267 -0.86 -14.31 10.47
N ILE A 268 -0.41 -15.40 9.87
CA ILE A 268 0.96 -15.58 9.41
C ILE A 268 0.93 -15.62 7.90
N PHE A 269 1.81 -14.86 7.26
CA PHE A 269 1.94 -14.76 5.81
C PHE A 269 3.29 -15.29 5.38
N MET A 270 3.31 -16.05 4.32
CA MET A 270 4.53 -16.55 3.67
C MET A 270 4.72 -15.84 2.34
N TYR A 271 5.91 -15.26 2.13
CA TYR A 271 6.30 -14.60 0.88
C TYR A 271 7.54 -15.28 0.31
N ASP A 272 7.71 -15.19 -1.00
CA ASP A 272 8.95 -15.54 -1.66
C ASP A 272 9.96 -14.37 -1.68
N GLY A 273 11.15 -14.61 -2.24
CA GLY A 273 12.19 -13.58 -2.36
C GLY A 273 11.88 -12.41 -3.32
N GLU A 274 10.82 -12.53 -4.14
CA GLU A 274 10.30 -11.47 -5.00
C GLU A 274 9.06 -10.78 -4.38
N CYS A 275 8.76 -11.03 -3.10
CA CYS A 275 7.63 -10.49 -2.36
C CYS A 275 6.24 -10.93 -2.86
N TYR A 276 6.13 -12.03 -3.61
CA TYR A 276 4.83 -12.62 -3.90
C TYR A 276 4.32 -13.41 -2.68
N MET A 277 3.10 -13.13 -2.27
CA MET A 277 2.45 -13.89 -1.20
C MET A 277 2.14 -15.31 -1.65
N MET A 278 2.77 -16.29 -0.99
CA MET A 278 2.60 -17.71 -1.27
C MET A 278 1.34 -18.26 -0.59
N THR A 279 1.19 -18.00 0.69
CA THR A 279 0.05 -18.46 1.49
C THR A 279 -0.11 -17.62 2.75
N ALA A 280 -1.29 -17.72 3.37
CA ALA A 280 -1.59 -17.16 4.68
C ALA A 280 -2.33 -18.20 5.53
N PHE A 281 -1.98 -18.29 6.80
CA PHE A 281 -2.56 -19.24 7.73
C PHE A 281 -2.62 -18.68 9.15
N GLY A 282 -3.25 -19.40 10.08
CA GLY A 282 -3.51 -18.88 11.41
C GLY A 282 -4.68 -17.90 11.45
N GLY A 283 -4.89 -17.27 12.60
CA GLY A 283 -5.93 -16.27 12.79
C GLY A 283 -6.07 -15.82 14.23
N GLY A 284 -6.72 -14.67 14.46
CA GLY A 284 -6.98 -14.15 15.81
C GLY A 284 -8.11 -14.90 16.51
N GLY A 285 -7.94 -15.23 17.78
CA GLY A 285 -8.98 -15.86 18.59
C GLY A 285 -8.59 -16.10 20.06
N ASP A 286 -9.57 -15.99 20.94
CA ASP A 286 -9.41 -16.24 22.39
C ASP A 286 -9.61 -17.72 22.77
N GLY A 287 -10.19 -18.52 21.85
CA GLY A 287 -10.53 -19.92 22.09
C GLY A 287 -9.33 -20.87 22.15
N ILE A 288 -9.60 -22.12 22.49
CA ILE A 288 -8.61 -23.22 22.53
C ILE A 288 -8.35 -23.83 21.14
N GLN A 289 -8.94 -23.30 20.09
CA GLN A 289 -8.77 -23.82 18.73
C GLN A 289 -7.31 -23.68 18.31
N ASN A 290 -6.74 -24.79 17.82
CA ASN A 290 -5.38 -24.81 17.29
C ASN A 290 -5.25 -23.86 16.09
N GLY A 291 -4.10 -23.15 16.00
CA GLY A 291 -3.85 -22.19 14.92
C GLY A 291 -4.55 -20.83 15.09
N THR A 292 -5.18 -20.59 16.25
CA THR A 292 -5.68 -19.24 16.61
C THR A 292 -4.83 -18.62 17.71
N PHE A 293 -4.58 -17.33 17.58
CA PHE A 293 -3.69 -16.58 18.46
C PHE A 293 -4.42 -15.40 19.10
N ARG A 294 -4.13 -15.17 20.36
CA ARG A 294 -4.55 -13.95 21.07
C ARG A 294 -3.58 -12.82 20.86
N GLN A 295 -2.28 -13.12 20.91
CA GLN A 295 -1.19 -12.21 20.59
C GLN A 295 0.05 -13.02 20.23
N ILE A 296 0.45 -12.99 18.98
CA ILE A 296 1.71 -13.62 18.57
C ILE A 296 2.85 -12.79 19.13
N ALA A 297 3.72 -13.42 19.92
CA ALA A 297 4.90 -12.79 20.50
C ALA A 297 6.13 -12.99 19.60
N ALA A 298 6.27 -14.18 19.04
CA ALA A 298 7.38 -14.52 18.16
C ALA A 298 7.03 -15.70 17.24
N LEU A 299 7.77 -15.84 16.17
CA LEU A 299 7.77 -17.04 15.34
C LEU A 299 9.21 -17.38 14.94
N ASP A 300 9.49 -18.67 14.73
CA ASP A 300 10.74 -19.12 14.16
C ASP A 300 10.53 -20.40 13.35
N ILE A 301 11.57 -20.85 12.67
CA ILE A 301 11.54 -21.89 11.64
C ILE A 301 12.34 -23.10 12.08
N LEU A 302 11.72 -24.27 11.91
CA LEU A 302 12.33 -25.57 12.14
C LEU A 302 12.44 -26.35 10.83
N ASP A 303 13.42 -27.27 10.76
CA ASP A 303 13.59 -28.19 9.63
C ASP A 303 13.61 -27.49 8.25
N ASN A 304 14.29 -26.34 8.17
CA ASN A 304 14.38 -25.55 6.94
C ASN A 304 13.01 -25.20 6.32
N GLY A 305 12.08 -24.70 7.12
CA GLY A 305 10.75 -24.28 6.66
C GLY A 305 9.70 -25.39 6.55
N LYS A 306 10.03 -26.64 6.92
CA LYS A 306 9.06 -27.72 7.01
C LYS A 306 8.15 -27.61 8.23
N LYS A 307 8.64 -26.96 9.28
CA LYS A 307 7.86 -26.66 10.49
C LYS A 307 8.09 -25.21 10.89
N ILE A 308 7.04 -24.60 11.42
CA ILE A 308 7.07 -23.23 11.93
C ILE A 308 6.57 -23.27 13.35
N ILE A 309 7.33 -22.71 14.27
CA ILE A 309 6.92 -22.55 15.67
C ILE A 309 6.43 -21.14 15.91
N VAL A 310 5.31 -21.00 16.54
CA VAL A 310 4.66 -19.71 16.86
C VAL A 310 4.34 -19.65 18.34
N ALA A 311 4.81 -18.62 18.99
CA ALA A 311 4.60 -18.34 20.40
C ALA A 311 3.43 -17.35 20.58
N ASP A 312 2.45 -17.71 21.42
CA ASP A 312 1.40 -16.80 21.87
C ASP A 312 1.73 -16.29 23.27
N GLY A 313 2.04 -15.00 23.36
CA GLY A 313 2.45 -14.36 24.62
C GLY A 313 1.33 -14.22 25.65
N LEU A 314 0.06 -14.20 25.21
CA LEU A 314 -1.09 -14.10 26.12
C LEU A 314 -1.76 -15.43 26.41
N LYS A 315 -1.79 -16.38 25.47
CA LYS A 315 -2.26 -17.75 25.73
C LYS A 315 -1.19 -18.60 26.43
N LEU A 316 0.05 -18.14 26.44
CA LEU A 316 1.21 -18.85 26.98
C LEU A 316 1.38 -20.25 26.36
N THR A 317 1.25 -20.29 25.04
CA THR A 317 1.29 -21.52 24.25
C THR A 317 2.25 -21.41 23.07
N LEU A 318 2.79 -22.56 22.69
CA LEU A 318 3.53 -22.74 21.46
C LEU A 318 2.71 -23.59 20.51
N THR A 319 2.57 -23.14 19.29
CA THR A 319 1.88 -23.87 18.21
C THR A 319 2.90 -24.20 17.13
N VAL A 320 2.97 -25.46 16.74
CA VAL A 320 3.83 -25.91 15.65
C VAL A 320 2.95 -26.20 14.44
N PHE A 321 3.23 -25.53 13.33
CA PHE A 321 2.64 -25.81 12.03
C PHE A 321 3.60 -26.71 11.24
N GLY A 322 3.06 -27.73 10.59
CA GLY A 322 3.79 -28.58 9.64
C GLY A 322 3.43 -28.22 8.20
N GLU A 323 4.39 -28.33 7.31
CA GLU A 323 4.18 -28.15 5.87
C GLU A 323 3.20 -29.22 5.34
N THR A 324 2.22 -28.79 4.57
CA THR A 324 1.28 -29.67 3.86
C THR A 324 1.81 -30.09 2.50
N ASP A 325 1.21 -31.12 1.86
CA ASP A 325 1.55 -31.50 0.49
C ASP A 325 1.33 -30.35 -0.48
N TYR A 326 0.23 -29.61 -0.35
CA TYR A 326 -0.05 -28.40 -1.11
C TYR A 326 1.04 -27.34 -0.93
N GLY A 327 1.48 -27.08 0.30
CA GLY A 327 2.56 -26.12 0.59
C GLY A 327 3.86 -26.51 -0.08
N ARG A 328 4.19 -27.81 -0.10
CA ARG A 328 5.37 -28.34 -0.77
C ARG A 328 5.30 -28.20 -2.28
N GLU A 329 4.16 -28.54 -2.88
CA GLU A 329 3.94 -28.35 -4.32
C GLU A 329 4.02 -26.88 -4.72
N LEU A 330 3.51 -25.97 -3.89
CA LEU A 330 3.57 -24.53 -4.12
C LEU A 330 5.02 -24.02 -4.14
N LYS A 331 5.84 -24.43 -3.17
CA LYS A 331 7.28 -24.11 -3.12
C LYS A 331 8.01 -24.70 -4.33
N GLU A 332 7.74 -25.95 -4.67
CA GLU A 332 8.40 -26.61 -5.81
C GLU A 332 8.04 -25.95 -7.14
N ALA A 333 6.77 -25.64 -7.38
CA ALA A 333 6.34 -24.93 -8.58
C ALA A 333 7.02 -23.56 -8.70
N ARG A 334 7.15 -22.86 -7.57
CA ARG A 334 7.82 -21.56 -7.52
C ARG A 334 9.31 -21.68 -7.77
N ARG A 335 9.99 -22.63 -7.13
CA ARG A 335 11.41 -22.93 -7.34
C ARG A 335 11.71 -23.22 -8.82
N LEU A 336 10.94 -24.15 -9.43
CA LEU A 336 11.08 -24.46 -10.85
C LEU A 336 10.87 -23.24 -11.77
N THR A 337 9.94 -22.35 -11.40
CA THR A 337 9.72 -21.10 -12.14
C THR A 337 10.90 -20.15 -12.03
N LEU A 338 11.54 -20.04 -10.87
CA LEU A 338 12.72 -19.21 -10.64
C LEU A 338 13.96 -19.77 -11.32
N ASP A 339 14.11 -21.11 -11.31
CA ASP A 339 15.20 -21.82 -12.00
C ASP A 339 15.07 -21.77 -13.54
N GLY A 340 13.90 -21.32 -14.05
CA GLY A 340 13.61 -21.23 -15.48
C GLY A 340 13.17 -22.56 -16.12
N ASP A 341 12.91 -23.60 -15.31
CA ASP A 341 12.34 -24.86 -15.81
C ASP A 341 10.82 -24.74 -16.00
N TYR A 342 10.45 -23.99 -17.02
CA TYR A 342 9.05 -23.66 -17.31
C TYR A 342 8.20 -24.86 -17.70
N THR A 343 8.81 -25.91 -18.25
CA THR A 343 8.10 -27.12 -18.67
C THR A 343 7.61 -27.91 -17.46
N LEU A 344 8.47 -28.14 -16.48
CA LEU A 344 8.09 -28.82 -15.25
C LEU A 344 7.21 -27.91 -14.38
N SER A 345 7.56 -26.63 -14.23
CA SER A 345 6.78 -25.70 -13.40
C SER A 345 5.33 -25.59 -13.88
N LYS A 346 5.10 -25.57 -15.21
CA LYS A 346 3.75 -25.54 -15.79
C LYS A 346 2.89 -26.71 -15.29
N THR A 347 3.45 -27.93 -15.29
CA THR A 347 2.72 -29.14 -14.88
C THR A 347 2.31 -29.05 -13.40
N VAL A 348 3.21 -28.55 -12.53
CA VAL A 348 2.93 -28.40 -11.10
C VAL A 348 1.92 -27.28 -10.87
N TRP A 349 2.04 -26.14 -11.57
CA TRP A 349 1.06 -25.04 -11.48
C TRP A 349 -0.35 -25.48 -11.94
N GLU A 350 -0.44 -26.30 -12.99
CA GLU A 350 -1.71 -26.85 -13.44
C GLU A 350 -2.31 -27.83 -12.40
N SER A 351 -1.47 -28.55 -11.64
CA SER A 351 -1.93 -29.40 -10.53
C SER A 351 -2.51 -28.54 -9.39
N ILE A 352 -1.80 -27.49 -9.01
CA ILE A 352 -2.23 -26.53 -7.97
C ILE A 352 -3.58 -25.91 -8.33
N LEU A 353 -3.80 -25.52 -9.60
CA LEU A 353 -5.09 -24.95 -10.03
C LEU A 353 -6.25 -25.93 -10.01
N LYS A 354 -6.01 -27.25 -9.98
CA LYS A 354 -7.08 -28.26 -9.78
C LYS A 354 -7.55 -28.27 -8.33
N GLU A 355 -6.66 -27.98 -7.39
CA GLU A 355 -6.98 -27.91 -5.97
C GLU A 355 -7.51 -26.52 -5.57
N ASP A 356 -6.84 -25.46 -6.02
CA ASP A 356 -7.23 -24.07 -5.80
C ASP A 356 -7.26 -23.29 -7.13
N SER A 357 -8.44 -23.23 -7.74
CA SER A 357 -8.66 -22.48 -8.98
C SER A 357 -8.48 -20.97 -8.86
N ASN A 358 -8.37 -20.42 -7.64
CA ASN A 358 -8.15 -19.00 -7.38
C ASN A 358 -6.69 -18.66 -7.04
N CYS A 359 -5.78 -19.61 -7.10
CA CYS A 359 -4.37 -19.39 -6.83
C CYS A 359 -3.77 -18.41 -7.84
N GLN A 360 -3.66 -17.13 -7.46
CA GLN A 360 -3.11 -16.07 -8.33
C GLN A 360 -1.67 -16.37 -8.74
N LEU A 361 -0.87 -16.92 -7.83
CA LEU A 361 0.53 -17.24 -8.07
C LEU A 361 0.67 -18.31 -9.16
N ALA A 362 -0.23 -19.29 -9.21
CA ALA A 362 -0.24 -20.31 -10.25
C ALA A 362 -0.47 -19.70 -11.65
N TYR A 363 -1.39 -18.75 -11.75
CA TYR A 363 -1.60 -18.00 -12.99
C TYR A 363 -0.37 -17.17 -13.41
N ILE A 364 0.33 -16.56 -12.45
CA ILE A 364 1.59 -15.84 -12.70
C ILE A 364 2.66 -16.80 -13.22
N GLY A 365 2.82 -17.96 -12.59
CA GLY A 365 3.75 -19.01 -13.02
C GLY A 365 3.44 -19.52 -14.44
N LEU A 366 2.17 -19.83 -14.72
CA LEU A 366 1.70 -20.24 -16.04
C LEU A 366 1.91 -19.15 -17.10
N SER A 367 1.73 -17.88 -16.72
CA SER A 367 2.02 -16.76 -17.63
C SER A 367 3.50 -16.69 -17.99
N LYS A 368 4.40 -16.85 -16.99
CA LYS A 368 5.86 -16.91 -17.23
C LYS A 368 6.23 -18.09 -18.15
N ALA A 369 5.64 -19.26 -17.94
CA ALA A 369 5.83 -20.43 -18.80
C ALA A 369 5.33 -20.17 -20.24
N ALA A 370 4.13 -19.64 -20.41
CA ALA A 370 3.59 -19.32 -21.73
C ALA A 370 4.40 -18.24 -22.48
N LEU A 371 5.00 -17.27 -21.74
CA LEU A 371 5.94 -16.31 -22.33
C LEU A 371 7.21 -16.99 -22.87
N ALA A 372 7.76 -17.97 -22.15
CA ALA A 372 8.92 -18.75 -22.60
C ALA A 372 8.57 -19.56 -23.85
N ASP A 373 7.38 -20.14 -23.90
CA ASP A 373 6.84 -20.88 -25.07
C ASP A 373 6.45 -19.95 -26.24
N LYS A 374 6.54 -18.63 -26.07
CA LYS A 374 6.11 -17.60 -27.03
C LYS A 374 4.60 -17.62 -27.36
N ASP A 375 3.81 -18.25 -26.51
CA ASP A 375 2.35 -18.12 -26.56
C ASP A 375 1.91 -16.85 -25.81
N TYR A 376 2.12 -15.71 -26.47
CA TYR A 376 1.90 -14.40 -25.88
C TYR A 376 0.43 -14.12 -25.54
N ARG A 377 -0.50 -14.80 -26.22
CA ARG A 377 -1.93 -14.66 -25.93
C ARG A 377 -2.29 -15.37 -24.64
N ALA A 378 -1.93 -16.64 -24.52
CA ALA A 378 -2.13 -17.38 -23.26
C ALA A 378 -1.42 -16.72 -22.10
N ALA A 379 -0.18 -16.22 -22.32
CA ALA A 379 0.56 -15.49 -21.31
C ALA A 379 -0.18 -14.24 -20.79
N ALA A 380 -0.79 -13.46 -21.69
CA ALA A 380 -1.58 -12.28 -21.30
C ALA A 380 -2.86 -12.69 -20.55
N ASP A 381 -3.54 -13.75 -21.00
CA ASP A 381 -4.75 -14.23 -20.34
C ASP A 381 -4.46 -14.75 -18.91
N TYR A 382 -3.37 -15.50 -18.72
CA TYR A 382 -2.91 -15.96 -17.42
C TYR A 382 -2.45 -14.79 -16.53
N ALA A 383 -1.66 -13.84 -17.06
CA ALA A 383 -1.24 -12.66 -16.27
C ALA A 383 -2.44 -11.83 -15.80
N LYS A 384 -3.48 -11.74 -16.62
CA LYS A 384 -4.73 -11.06 -16.24
C LYS A 384 -5.48 -11.81 -15.15
N ALA A 385 -5.53 -13.14 -15.20
CA ALA A 385 -6.13 -13.98 -14.16
C ALA A 385 -5.34 -13.89 -12.84
N GLY A 386 -3.99 -13.86 -12.92
CA GLY A 386 -3.10 -13.66 -11.78
C GLY A 386 -3.02 -12.21 -11.27
N LEU A 387 -3.74 -11.27 -11.89
CA LEU A 387 -3.77 -9.84 -11.56
C LEU A 387 -2.40 -9.15 -11.64
N ASP A 388 -1.44 -9.75 -12.32
CA ASP A 388 -0.10 -9.18 -12.54
C ASP A 388 -0.10 -8.26 -13.77
N ARG A 389 -0.05 -6.95 -13.51
CA ARG A 389 -0.10 -5.92 -14.56
C ARG A 389 1.18 -5.80 -15.34
N GLU A 390 2.32 -5.97 -14.69
CA GLU A 390 3.62 -5.87 -15.34
C GLU A 390 3.79 -7.01 -16.35
N LEU A 391 3.53 -8.23 -15.89
CA LEU A 391 3.60 -9.42 -16.72
C LEU A 391 2.59 -9.37 -17.87
N TYR A 392 1.36 -8.89 -17.58
CA TYR A 392 0.34 -8.66 -18.61
C TYR A 392 0.82 -7.64 -19.66
N SER A 393 1.39 -6.51 -19.23
CA SER A 393 1.90 -5.47 -20.13
C SER A 393 2.97 -6.01 -21.05
N LYS A 394 3.89 -6.81 -20.52
CA LYS A 394 4.96 -7.49 -21.25
C LYS A 394 4.39 -8.48 -22.30
N ALA A 395 3.50 -9.37 -21.87
CA ALA A 395 2.85 -10.34 -22.75
C ALA A 395 2.01 -9.65 -23.83
N PHE A 396 1.22 -8.65 -23.46
CA PHE A 396 0.42 -7.85 -24.37
C PHE A 396 1.27 -7.15 -25.45
N ASN A 397 2.41 -6.57 -25.05
CA ASN A 397 3.31 -5.91 -25.99
C ASN A 397 3.90 -6.89 -27.01
N TYR A 398 4.33 -8.08 -26.55
CA TYR A 398 4.81 -9.12 -27.47
C TYR A 398 3.71 -9.62 -28.40
N ASN A 399 2.51 -9.87 -27.88
CA ASN A 399 1.35 -10.29 -28.68
C ASN A 399 0.99 -9.25 -29.74
N ARG A 400 0.94 -7.96 -29.36
CA ARG A 400 0.69 -6.85 -30.28
C ARG A 400 1.76 -6.74 -31.36
N LYS A 401 3.05 -6.83 -31.00
CA LYS A 401 4.16 -6.82 -31.95
C LYS A 401 4.07 -7.99 -32.95
N ALA A 402 3.80 -9.20 -32.46
CA ALA A 402 3.63 -10.37 -33.28
C ALA A 402 2.44 -10.20 -34.23
N PHE A 403 1.29 -9.73 -33.74
CA PHE A 403 0.09 -9.47 -34.54
C PHE A 403 0.35 -8.42 -35.63
N LEU A 404 0.98 -7.31 -35.30
CA LEU A 404 1.31 -6.25 -36.24
C LEU A 404 2.28 -6.74 -37.33
N LYS A 405 3.32 -7.50 -36.93
CA LYS A 405 4.29 -8.08 -37.88
C LYS A 405 3.63 -9.03 -38.85
N ASN A 406 2.79 -9.94 -38.35
CA ASN A 406 2.15 -10.96 -39.18
C ASN A 406 1.06 -10.39 -40.11
N ASN A 407 0.42 -9.31 -39.72
CA ASN A 407 -0.70 -8.72 -40.46
C ASN A 407 -0.35 -7.37 -41.12
N PHE A 408 0.92 -6.96 -41.13
CA PHE A 408 1.34 -5.63 -41.58
C PHE A 408 0.86 -5.31 -43.01
N ASN A 409 1.00 -6.28 -43.93
CA ASN A 409 0.64 -6.14 -45.33
C ASN A 409 -0.88 -5.91 -45.57
N ILE A 410 -1.71 -6.29 -44.58
CA ILE A 410 -3.16 -6.10 -44.66
C ILE A 410 -3.53 -4.82 -43.86
N LEU A 411 -2.96 -4.63 -42.71
CA LEU A 411 -3.30 -3.52 -41.82
C LEU A 411 -2.93 -2.15 -42.40
N MET A 412 -1.74 -2.02 -43.01
CA MET A 412 -1.31 -0.73 -43.55
C MET A 412 -2.21 -0.23 -44.69
N PRO A 413 -2.56 -1.01 -45.72
CA PRO A 413 -3.54 -0.58 -46.70
C PRO A 413 -4.91 -0.23 -46.11
N VAL A 414 -5.40 -1.02 -45.16
CA VAL A 414 -6.69 -0.77 -44.49
C VAL A 414 -6.66 0.56 -43.72
N ILE A 415 -5.59 0.83 -42.96
CA ILE A 415 -5.43 2.11 -42.25
C ILE A 415 -5.40 3.28 -43.23
N LEU A 416 -4.60 3.18 -44.32
CA LEU A 416 -4.50 4.23 -45.35
C LEU A 416 -5.84 4.49 -46.01
N LEU A 417 -6.57 3.43 -46.39
CA LEU A 417 -7.91 3.53 -46.99
C LEU A 417 -8.91 4.15 -46.01
N THR A 418 -8.84 3.78 -44.72
CA THR A 418 -9.71 4.35 -43.67
C THR A 418 -9.44 5.85 -43.49
N VAL A 419 -8.17 6.24 -43.44
CA VAL A 419 -7.79 7.67 -43.33
C VAL A 419 -8.24 8.42 -44.61
N ALA A 420 -8.01 7.88 -45.78
CA ALA A 420 -8.47 8.47 -47.04
C ALA A 420 -10.00 8.61 -47.11
N ALA A 421 -10.73 7.58 -46.66
CA ALA A 421 -12.20 7.62 -46.54
C ALA A 421 -12.68 8.71 -45.57
N ILE A 422 -12.06 8.82 -44.40
CA ILE A 422 -12.39 9.88 -43.40
C ILE A 422 -12.15 11.27 -44.02
N VAL A 423 -11.01 11.49 -44.67
CA VAL A 423 -10.69 12.76 -45.33
C VAL A 423 -11.70 13.05 -46.43
N ALA A 424 -12.02 12.07 -47.27
CA ALA A 424 -13.02 12.21 -48.33
C ALA A 424 -14.41 12.56 -47.78
N VAL A 425 -14.85 11.90 -46.70
CA VAL A 425 -16.10 12.19 -46.01
C VAL A 425 -16.09 13.62 -45.45
N CYS A 426 -15.01 14.05 -44.82
CA CYS A 426 -14.85 15.41 -44.32
C CYS A 426 -14.96 16.47 -45.45
N ILE A 427 -14.32 16.19 -46.57
CA ILE A 427 -14.39 17.07 -47.78
C ILE A 427 -15.82 17.13 -48.31
N ILE A 428 -16.53 15.97 -48.44
CA ILE A 428 -17.90 15.89 -48.91
C ILE A 428 -18.85 16.65 -48.00
N ILE A 429 -18.72 16.45 -46.68
CA ILE A 429 -19.50 17.17 -45.66
C ILE A 429 -19.32 18.68 -45.81
N LYS A 430 -18.05 19.13 -45.96
CA LYS A 430 -17.72 20.55 -46.14
C LYS A 430 -18.27 21.11 -47.46
N LYS A 431 -18.08 20.38 -48.59
CA LYS A 431 -18.59 20.80 -49.92
C LYS A 431 -20.12 20.82 -49.99
N LYS A 432 -20.77 19.77 -49.49
CA LYS A 432 -22.25 19.65 -49.54
C LYS A 432 -22.95 20.38 -48.36
N LYS A 433 -22.20 21.05 -47.47
CA LYS A 433 -22.73 21.72 -46.26
C LYS A 433 -23.67 20.83 -45.45
N ILE A 434 -23.35 19.53 -45.36
CA ILE A 434 -24.19 18.54 -44.69
C ILE A 434 -24.19 18.87 -43.20
N VAL A 435 -25.38 19.04 -42.63
CA VAL A 435 -25.58 19.29 -41.22
C VAL A 435 -25.70 17.96 -40.48
N ILE A 436 -24.62 17.46 -39.88
CA ILE A 436 -24.59 16.19 -39.13
C ILE A 436 -25.49 16.29 -37.88
N VAL A 437 -25.37 17.39 -37.13
CA VAL A 437 -26.17 17.64 -35.94
C VAL A 437 -27.34 18.55 -36.29
N LYS A 438 -28.54 17.98 -36.40
CA LYS A 438 -29.77 18.74 -36.79
C LYS A 438 -30.17 19.79 -35.78
N SER A 439 -29.95 19.54 -34.47
CA SER A 439 -30.29 20.50 -33.42
C SER A 439 -29.32 21.70 -33.41
N PRO A 440 -29.83 22.93 -33.63
CA PRO A 440 -28.96 24.10 -33.63
C PRO A 440 -28.34 24.38 -32.26
N LYS A 441 -29.04 24.03 -31.15
CA LYS A 441 -28.56 24.19 -29.78
C LYS A 441 -27.38 23.27 -29.45
N ILE A 442 -27.42 22.00 -29.92
CA ILE A 442 -26.34 21.03 -29.73
C ILE A 442 -25.13 21.45 -30.59
N ARG A 443 -25.36 21.83 -31.83
CA ARG A 443 -24.29 22.32 -32.72
C ARG A 443 -23.59 23.55 -32.14
N PHE A 444 -24.33 24.47 -31.56
CA PHE A 444 -23.80 25.64 -30.88
C PHE A 444 -22.91 25.24 -29.69
N ALA A 445 -23.37 24.34 -28.83
CA ALA A 445 -22.57 23.83 -27.71
C ALA A 445 -21.28 23.13 -28.20
N LEU A 446 -21.36 22.26 -29.22
CA LEU A 446 -20.22 21.55 -29.77
C LEU A 446 -19.19 22.48 -30.49
N SER A 447 -19.58 23.71 -30.84
CA SER A 447 -18.64 24.72 -31.38
C SER A 447 -17.81 25.41 -30.29
N ALA A 448 -18.23 25.33 -29.00
CA ALA A 448 -17.56 26.00 -27.89
C ALA A 448 -16.08 25.63 -27.73
N PRO A 449 -15.65 24.35 -27.83
CA PRO A 449 -14.23 24.01 -27.77
C PRO A 449 -13.38 24.62 -28.90
N PHE A 450 -13.97 24.95 -30.05
CA PHE A 450 -13.24 25.51 -31.19
C PHE A 450 -13.25 27.04 -31.24
N HIS A 451 -14.30 27.66 -30.70
CA HIS A 451 -14.50 29.12 -30.71
C HIS A 451 -15.07 29.61 -29.37
N PRO A 452 -14.37 29.39 -28.21
CA PRO A 452 -14.94 29.65 -26.91
C PRO A 452 -15.37 31.10 -26.70
N ALA A 453 -14.55 32.07 -27.09
CA ALA A 453 -14.85 33.49 -26.91
C ALA A 453 -16.13 33.91 -27.66
N ASN A 454 -16.31 33.46 -28.90
CA ASN A 454 -17.49 33.79 -29.71
C ASN A 454 -18.75 33.16 -29.12
N VAL A 455 -18.70 31.87 -28.77
CA VAL A 455 -19.85 31.16 -28.20
C VAL A 455 -20.27 31.77 -26.87
N PHE A 456 -19.32 32.08 -25.98
CA PHE A 456 -19.64 32.64 -24.68
C PHE A 456 -20.14 34.09 -24.76
N SER A 457 -19.65 34.87 -25.73
CA SER A 457 -20.19 36.20 -26.03
C SER A 457 -21.64 36.13 -26.52
N GLU A 458 -21.98 35.15 -27.37
CA GLU A 458 -23.38 34.95 -27.81
C GLU A 458 -24.27 34.41 -26.71
N VAL A 459 -23.77 33.58 -25.80
CA VAL A 459 -24.52 33.16 -24.59
C VAL A 459 -24.93 34.38 -23.78
N LYS A 460 -24.02 35.34 -23.58
CA LYS A 460 -24.27 36.59 -22.85
C LYS A 460 -25.21 37.54 -23.62
N ALA A 461 -24.85 37.89 -24.85
CA ALA A 461 -25.51 38.94 -25.61
C ALA A 461 -26.87 38.51 -26.18
N LYS A 462 -27.00 37.25 -26.66
CA LYS A 462 -28.18 36.75 -27.36
C LYS A 462 -28.98 35.71 -26.56
N ASN A 463 -28.51 35.34 -25.35
CA ASN A 463 -29.07 34.24 -24.56
C ASN A 463 -29.16 32.92 -25.36
N ALA A 464 -28.16 32.69 -26.24
CA ALA A 464 -28.14 31.58 -27.21
C ALA A 464 -27.89 30.21 -26.56
N GLY A 465 -27.43 30.19 -25.32
CA GLY A 465 -27.13 28.97 -24.55
C GLY A 465 -28.40 28.19 -24.16
N SER A 466 -28.25 26.87 -24.02
CA SER A 466 -29.34 25.98 -23.59
C SER A 466 -28.96 25.21 -22.32
N VAL A 467 -29.68 25.43 -21.24
CA VAL A 467 -29.51 24.73 -19.96
C VAL A 467 -29.75 23.23 -20.14
N TYR A 468 -30.72 22.81 -20.95
CA TYR A 468 -30.99 21.39 -21.21
C TYR A 468 -29.78 20.68 -21.87
N VAL A 469 -29.12 21.36 -22.82
CA VAL A 469 -27.89 20.84 -23.42
C VAL A 469 -26.78 20.80 -22.38
N GLY A 470 -26.67 21.80 -21.51
CA GLY A 470 -25.75 21.81 -20.39
C GLY A 470 -25.92 20.62 -19.46
N VAL A 471 -27.17 20.33 -19.05
CA VAL A 471 -27.51 19.16 -18.22
C VAL A 471 -27.11 17.86 -18.92
N ALA A 472 -27.37 17.73 -20.23
CA ALA A 472 -26.98 16.55 -21.00
C ALA A 472 -25.44 16.38 -21.05
N ILE A 473 -24.67 17.46 -21.16
CA ILE A 473 -23.20 17.42 -21.15
C ILE A 473 -22.68 16.97 -19.78
N ILE A 474 -23.23 17.48 -18.67
CA ILE A 474 -22.83 17.05 -17.33
C ILE A 474 -23.17 15.56 -17.12
N ALA A 475 -24.36 15.13 -17.52
CA ALA A 475 -24.73 13.71 -17.45
C ALA A 475 -23.75 12.83 -18.26
N LEU A 476 -23.37 13.27 -19.46
CA LEU A 476 -22.39 12.58 -20.29
C LEU A 476 -20.99 12.59 -19.64
N TYR A 477 -20.60 13.69 -19.01
CA TYR A 477 -19.35 13.76 -18.26
C TYR A 477 -19.33 12.78 -17.09
N TYR A 478 -20.42 12.70 -16.31
CA TYR A 478 -20.54 11.71 -15.25
C TYR A 478 -20.45 10.27 -15.80
N ILE A 479 -21.23 9.96 -16.85
CA ILE A 479 -21.21 8.62 -17.48
C ILE A 479 -19.81 8.27 -17.97
N THR A 480 -19.14 9.17 -18.69
CA THR A 480 -17.78 8.91 -19.20
C THR A 480 -16.76 8.80 -18.08
N SER A 481 -16.93 9.50 -16.95
CA SER A 481 -16.09 9.38 -15.77
C SER A 481 -16.27 8.03 -15.07
N VAL A 482 -17.50 7.54 -14.94
CA VAL A 482 -17.81 6.20 -14.43
C VAL A 482 -17.21 5.13 -15.36
N LEU A 483 -17.43 5.25 -16.67
CA LEU A 483 -16.88 4.30 -17.65
C LEU A 483 -15.36 4.31 -17.67
N LYS A 484 -14.71 5.47 -17.52
CA LYS A 484 -13.26 5.55 -17.38
C LYS A 484 -12.76 4.75 -16.17
N ALA A 485 -13.45 4.81 -15.05
CA ALA A 485 -13.06 4.09 -13.85
C ALA A 485 -13.35 2.58 -13.92
N THR A 486 -14.44 2.18 -14.59
CA THR A 486 -14.93 0.78 -14.57
C THR A 486 -14.68 0.01 -15.85
N ALA A 487 -14.63 0.68 -17.00
CA ALA A 487 -14.56 0.07 -18.33
C ALA A 487 -13.26 0.35 -19.07
N SER A 488 -12.23 0.92 -18.45
CA SER A 488 -10.89 1.02 -19.06
C SER A 488 -10.20 -0.34 -19.15
N GLY A 489 -9.23 -0.46 -20.05
CA GLY A 489 -8.42 -1.67 -20.20
C GLY A 489 -7.75 -2.11 -18.90
N PHE A 490 -7.42 -3.38 -18.77
CA PHE A 490 -6.91 -4.00 -17.54
C PHE A 490 -5.73 -3.24 -16.91
N LEU A 491 -4.80 -2.73 -17.73
CA LEU A 491 -3.63 -1.97 -17.27
C LEU A 491 -3.99 -0.62 -16.63
N PHE A 492 -5.09 -0.01 -17.08
CA PHE A 492 -5.46 1.38 -16.77
C PHE A 492 -6.66 1.50 -15.82
N ARG A 493 -7.22 0.37 -15.44
CA ARG A 493 -8.31 0.30 -14.47
C ARG A 493 -7.73 0.38 -13.05
N SER A 494 -8.42 1.08 -12.13
CA SER A 494 -8.02 1.10 -10.71
C SER A 494 -7.96 -0.32 -10.13
N SER A 495 -6.91 -0.62 -9.36
CA SER A 495 -6.80 -1.88 -8.62
C SER A 495 -7.69 -1.91 -7.38
N ASP A 496 -8.12 -0.75 -6.90
CA ASP A 496 -8.99 -0.66 -5.73
C ASP A 496 -10.41 -1.11 -6.08
N ASN A 497 -10.89 -2.14 -5.41
CA ASN A 497 -12.28 -2.60 -5.49
C ASN A 497 -13.29 -1.60 -4.88
N SER A 498 -12.82 -0.45 -4.38
CA SER A 498 -13.62 0.58 -3.71
C SER A 498 -14.20 1.62 -4.67
N PHE A 499 -14.61 1.22 -5.90
CA PHE A 499 -15.30 2.15 -6.79
C PHE A 499 -16.61 2.64 -6.16
N ASN A 500 -16.72 3.95 -5.95
CA ASN A 500 -17.92 4.59 -5.41
C ASN A 500 -18.52 5.57 -6.43
N SER A 501 -19.58 5.14 -7.09
CA SER A 501 -20.28 5.96 -8.10
C SER A 501 -20.87 7.24 -7.52
N ALA A 502 -21.30 7.24 -6.24
CA ALA A 502 -21.80 8.44 -5.58
C ALA A 502 -20.70 9.48 -5.36
N LEU A 503 -19.48 9.04 -5.04
CA LEU A 503 -18.33 9.94 -4.95
C LEU A 503 -18.02 10.57 -6.30
N VAL A 504 -18.03 9.79 -7.38
CA VAL A 504 -17.85 10.31 -8.76
C VAL A 504 -18.96 11.30 -9.12
N LEU A 505 -20.20 11.05 -8.71
CA LEU A 505 -21.32 11.98 -8.92
C LEU A 505 -21.07 13.33 -8.22
N VAL A 506 -20.64 13.30 -6.97
CA VAL A 506 -20.29 14.52 -6.22
C VAL A 506 -19.12 15.25 -6.86
N GLN A 507 -18.08 14.55 -7.29
CA GLN A 507 -16.89 15.13 -7.93
C GLN A 507 -17.20 15.75 -9.30
N THR A 508 -18.15 15.22 -10.06
CA THR A 508 -18.52 15.69 -11.39
C THR A 508 -19.67 16.68 -11.34
N VAL A 509 -20.87 16.20 -11.03
CA VAL A 509 -22.09 17.01 -11.02
C VAL A 509 -22.10 17.98 -9.83
N GLY A 510 -21.76 17.48 -8.64
CA GLY A 510 -21.75 18.28 -7.41
C GLY A 510 -20.80 19.47 -7.52
N PHE A 511 -19.58 19.26 -8.03
CA PHE A 511 -18.60 20.33 -8.21
C PHE A 511 -19.10 21.40 -9.18
N VAL A 512 -19.70 21.02 -10.32
CA VAL A 512 -20.25 21.97 -11.29
C VAL A 512 -21.36 22.83 -10.69
N LEU A 513 -22.25 22.22 -9.92
CA LEU A 513 -23.34 22.94 -9.26
C LEU A 513 -22.82 23.88 -8.17
N LEU A 514 -21.90 23.39 -7.33
CA LEU A 514 -21.28 24.20 -6.28
C LEU A 514 -20.49 25.38 -6.86
N TRP A 515 -19.69 25.14 -7.89
CA TRP A 515 -18.99 26.21 -8.59
C TRP A 515 -19.94 27.25 -9.16
N THR A 516 -21.01 26.81 -9.84
CA THR A 516 -22.00 27.70 -10.44
C THR A 516 -22.65 28.60 -9.39
N LEU A 517 -23.08 28.03 -8.27
CA LEU A 517 -23.74 28.75 -7.17
C LEU A 517 -22.78 29.72 -6.48
N ALA A 518 -21.61 29.24 -6.10
CA ALA A 518 -20.60 30.06 -5.41
C ALA A 518 -20.08 31.20 -6.30
N ASN A 519 -19.79 30.89 -7.57
CA ASN A 519 -19.33 31.89 -8.53
C ASN A 519 -20.38 32.97 -8.80
N TRP A 520 -21.65 32.57 -8.96
CA TRP A 520 -22.75 33.52 -9.11
C TRP A 520 -22.89 34.42 -7.88
N ALA A 521 -22.91 33.85 -6.68
CA ALA A 521 -23.06 34.62 -5.44
C ALA A 521 -21.91 35.63 -5.25
N VAL A 522 -20.65 35.16 -5.37
CA VAL A 522 -19.46 35.99 -5.20
C VAL A 522 -19.35 37.08 -6.27
N ALA A 523 -19.57 36.69 -7.53
CA ALA A 523 -19.48 37.66 -8.63
C ALA A 523 -20.54 38.75 -8.51
N THR A 524 -21.75 38.41 -8.11
CA THR A 524 -22.85 39.39 -7.86
C THR A 524 -22.44 40.40 -6.78
N LEU A 525 -21.77 39.97 -5.71
CA LEU A 525 -21.27 40.86 -4.64
C LEU A 525 -20.15 41.79 -5.13
N LEU A 526 -19.35 41.34 -6.10
CA LEU A 526 -18.20 42.12 -6.64
C LEU A 526 -18.55 42.89 -7.91
N GLY A 527 -19.83 43.07 -8.22
CA GLY A 527 -20.29 43.84 -9.37
C GLY A 527 -20.23 43.11 -10.71
N GLY A 528 -20.13 41.78 -10.70
CA GLY A 528 -20.31 40.97 -11.89
C GLY A 528 -21.79 40.92 -12.33
N ILE A 529 -22.02 40.89 -13.63
CA ILE A 529 -23.37 41.00 -14.22
C ILE A 529 -23.94 39.66 -14.75
N GLY A 530 -23.15 38.56 -14.58
CA GLY A 530 -23.51 37.22 -15.07
C GLY A 530 -24.73 36.63 -14.37
N LYS A 531 -25.70 36.13 -15.13
CA LYS A 531 -26.86 35.43 -14.60
C LYS A 531 -26.51 33.95 -14.31
N LEU A 532 -27.11 33.37 -13.30
CA LEU A 532 -26.93 31.97 -12.90
C LEU A 532 -27.01 30.99 -14.09
N LYS A 533 -28.01 31.19 -14.96
CA LYS A 533 -28.23 30.39 -16.17
C LYS A 533 -27.05 30.48 -17.16
N GLU A 534 -26.48 31.66 -17.32
CA GLU A 534 -25.36 31.91 -18.23
C GLU A 534 -24.09 31.27 -17.70
N ILE A 535 -23.79 31.45 -16.41
CA ILE A 535 -22.65 30.83 -15.72
C ILE A 535 -22.72 29.32 -15.83
N PHE A 536 -23.88 28.72 -15.49
CA PHE A 536 -24.12 27.29 -15.61
C PHE A 536 -23.86 26.79 -17.03
N THR A 537 -24.39 27.46 -18.04
CA THR A 537 -24.24 27.08 -19.46
C THR A 537 -22.77 27.13 -19.88
N VAL A 538 -22.06 28.17 -19.49
CA VAL A 538 -20.62 28.32 -19.80
C VAL A 538 -19.79 27.21 -19.19
N ILE A 539 -20.01 26.91 -17.91
CA ILE A 539 -19.28 25.83 -17.23
C ILE A 539 -19.56 24.49 -17.89
N CYS A 540 -20.84 24.19 -18.19
CA CYS A 540 -21.20 22.94 -18.86
C CYS A 540 -20.54 22.81 -20.25
N TYR A 541 -20.50 23.87 -21.03
CA TYR A 541 -19.86 23.84 -22.35
C TYR A 541 -18.34 23.72 -22.26
N SER A 542 -17.76 24.27 -21.20
CA SER A 542 -16.33 24.18 -20.92
C SER A 542 -15.87 22.76 -20.55
N ILE A 543 -16.77 21.86 -20.17
CA ILE A 543 -16.46 20.45 -19.82
C ILE A 543 -16.41 19.54 -21.06
N ILE A 544 -16.87 19.97 -22.21
CA ILE A 544 -16.87 19.13 -23.45
C ILE A 544 -15.51 18.50 -23.73
N PRO A 545 -14.36 19.21 -23.63
CA PRO A 545 -13.03 18.60 -23.83
C PRO A 545 -12.76 17.44 -22.85
N MET A 546 -13.24 17.52 -21.59
CA MET A 546 -13.07 16.45 -20.62
C MET A 546 -13.88 15.20 -20.99
N VAL A 547 -15.10 15.36 -21.51
CA VAL A 547 -15.92 14.27 -22.03
C VAL A 547 -15.19 13.57 -23.17
N PHE A 548 -14.64 14.34 -24.12
CA PHE A 548 -13.84 13.83 -25.22
C PHE A 548 -12.58 13.12 -24.72
N GLY A 549 -11.85 13.74 -23.78
CA GLY A 549 -10.65 13.17 -23.17
C GLY A 549 -10.91 11.81 -22.53
N ASN A 550 -12.00 11.69 -21.76
CA ASN A 550 -12.41 10.43 -21.15
C ASN A 550 -12.74 9.36 -22.18
N ALA A 551 -13.48 9.72 -23.26
CA ALA A 551 -13.82 8.78 -24.33
C ALA A 551 -12.58 8.26 -25.06
N VAL A 552 -11.63 9.14 -25.38
CA VAL A 552 -10.34 8.78 -25.98
C VAL A 552 -9.55 7.87 -25.03
N TYR A 553 -9.49 8.22 -23.75
CA TYR A 553 -8.80 7.40 -22.74
C TYR A 553 -9.35 5.97 -22.71
N ILE A 554 -10.67 5.80 -22.64
CA ILE A 554 -11.30 4.49 -22.60
C ILE A 554 -10.95 3.68 -23.85
N LEU A 555 -11.05 4.29 -25.03
CA LEU A 555 -10.77 3.61 -26.30
C LEU A 555 -9.32 3.14 -26.39
N PHE A 556 -8.37 4.04 -26.12
CA PHE A 556 -6.95 3.73 -26.27
C PHE A 556 -6.39 2.89 -25.11
N SER A 557 -7.05 2.84 -23.95
CA SER A 557 -6.66 1.98 -22.83
C SER A 557 -6.65 0.48 -23.16
N TYR A 558 -7.32 0.05 -24.23
CA TYR A 558 -7.30 -1.32 -24.71
C TYR A 558 -6.19 -1.60 -25.74
N MET A 559 -5.52 -0.56 -26.23
CA MET A 559 -4.54 -0.67 -27.31
C MET A 559 -3.11 -0.42 -26.84
N LEU A 560 -2.93 0.27 -25.73
CA LEU A 560 -1.64 0.72 -25.21
C LEU A 560 -1.14 -0.21 -24.09
N ASN A 561 0.19 -0.33 -23.98
CA ASN A 561 0.86 -0.99 -22.86
C ASN A 561 1.06 0.00 -21.68
N ALA A 562 1.63 -0.46 -20.57
CA ALA A 562 1.82 0.36 -19.38
C ALA A 562 2.73 1.57 -19.66
N ASP A 563 3.84 1.39 -20.38
CA ASP A 563 4.82 2.45 -20.68
C ASP A 563 4.19 3.55 -21.56
N GLU A 564 3.31 3.16 -22.49
CA GLU A 564 2.60 4.09 -23.36
C GLU A 564 1.45 4.81 -22.65
N GLY A 565 1.05 4.34 -21.47
CA GLY A 565 -0.04 4.91 -20.67
C GLY A 565 0.19 6.36 -20.27
N GLU A 566 1.44 6.79 -20.15
CA GLU A 566 1.78 8.19 -19.84
C GLU A 566 1.24 9.16 -20.89
N PHE A 567 1.23 8.76 -22.17
CA PHE A 567 0.64 9.57 -23.24
C PHE A 567 -0.85 9.83 -23.02
N LEU A 568 -1.60 8.83 -22.50
CA LEU A 568 -3.01 9.01 -22.19
C LEU A 568 -3.21 9.97 -21.01
N ILE A 569 -2.36 9.89 -20.01
CA ILE A 569 -2.41 10.79 -18.85
C ILE A 569 -2.14 12.22 -19.29
N ILE A 570 -1.09 12.43 -20.10
CA ILE A 570 -0.74 13.74 -20.67
C ILE A 570 -1.90 14.29 -21.50
N PHE A 571 -2.49 13.46 -22.37
CA PHE A 571 -3.62 13.86 -23.22
C PHE A 571 -4.84 14.29 -22.39
N VAL A 572 -5.24 13.48 -21.39
CA VAL A 572 -6.38 13.82 -20.52
C VAL A 572 -6.09 15.08 -19.71
N THR A 573 -4.87 15.22 -19.19
CA THR A 573 -4.44 16.43 -18.47
C THR A 573 -4.51 17.67 -19.37
N ALA A 574 -4.09 17.56 -20.63
CA ALA A 574 -4.22 18.66 -21.60
C ALA A 574 -5.68 19.04 -21.83
N MET A 575 -6.61 18.05 -21.93
CA MET A 575 -8.05 18.32 -22.06
C MET A 575 -8.63 18.97 -20.79
N GLN A 576 -8.15 18.57 -19.61
CA GLN A 576 -8.53 19.20 -18.35
C GLN A 576 -8.06 20.67 -18.27
N LEU A 577 -6.79 20.93 -18.59
CA LEU A 577 -6.25 22.29 -18.61
C LEU A 577 -6.98 23.15 -19.64
N TYR A 578 -7.31 22.59 -20.81
CA TYR A 578 -8.08 23.32 -21.82
C TYR A 578 -9.50 23.63 -21.33
N SER A 579 -10.16 22.71 -20.63
CA SER A 579 -11.46 22.97 -20.00
C SER A 579 -11.40 24.10 -18.96
N VAL A 580 -10.34 24.10 -18.13
CA VAL A 580 -10.10 25.19 -17.16
C VAL A 580 -9.92 26.53 -17.89
N LEU A 581 -9.11 26.56 -18.97
CA LEU A 581 -8.94 27.76 -19.79
C LEU A 581 -10.27 28.27 -20.37
N MET A 582 -11.14 27.37 -20.84
CA MET A 582 -12.48 27.74 -21.31
C MET A 582 -13.34 28.33 -20.19
N VAL A 583 -13.28 27.78 -18.97
CA VAL A 583 -13.97 28.35 -17.80
C VAL A 583 -13.45 29.77 -17.51
N VAL A 584 -12.15 29.99 -17.59
CA VAL A 584 -11.54 31.34 -17.42
C VAL A 584 -12.08 32.32 -18.46
N ILE A 585 -11.97 31.97 -19.75
CA ILE A 585 -12.46 32.80 -20.86
C ILE A 585 -13.97 33.09 -20.69
N GLY A 586 -14.75 32.06 -20.39
CA GLY A 586 -16.17 32.20 -20.23
C GLY A 586 -16.58 33.05 -19.03
N SER A 587 -15.90 32.90 -17.90
CA SER A 587 -16.19 33.68 -16.70
C SER A 587 -15.86 35.17 -16.89
N VAL A 588 -14.71 35.49 -17.52
CA VAL A 588 -14.34 36.86 -17.88
C VAL A 588 -15.40 37.51 -18.77
N ILE A 589 -15.86 36.81 -19.80
CA ILE A 589 -16.86 37.29 -20.74
C ILE A 589 -18.23 37.48 -20.07
N ILE A 590 -18.71 36.48 -19.31
CA ILE A 590 -20.04 36.50 -18.70
C ILE A 590 -20.15 37.60 -17.64
N HIS A 591 -19.13 37.75 -16.79
CA HIS A 591 -19.14 38.75 -15.72
C HIS A 591 -18.73 40.17 -16.19
N ASP A 592 -18.15 40.26 -17.39
CA ASP A 592 -17.63 41.51 -17.96
C ASP A 592 -16.60 42.20 -17.07
N VAL A 593 -15.64 41.42 -16.62
CA VAL A 593 -14.61 41.86 -15.68
C VAL A 593 -13.22 41.68 -16.27
N GLY A 594 -12.31 42.55 -15.87
CA GLY A 594 -10.89 42.38 -16.23
C GLY A 594 -10.23 41.24 -15.47
N ILE A 595 -9.11 40.73 -15.95
CA ILE A 595 -8.37 39.59 -15.43
C ILE A 595 -8.09 39.68 -13.91
N GLY A 596 -7.72 40.88 -13.40
CA GLY A 596 -7.47 41.08 -11.97
C GLY A 596 -8.71 40.84 -11.09
N ARG A 597 -9.86 41.36 -11.50
CA ARG A 597 -11.13 41.08 -10.80
C ARG A 597 -11.57 39.64 -10.96
N PHE A 598 -11.36 39.03 -12.12
CA PHE A 598 -11.61 37.60 -12.33
C PHE A 598 -10.82 36.74 -11.35
N LEU A 599 -9.52 37.01 -11.15
CA LEU A 599 -8.69 36.26 -10.18
C LEU A 599 -9.24 36.38 -8.75
N LEU A 600 -9.66 37.58 -8.35
CA LEU A 600 -10.29 37.81 -7.05
C LEU A 600 -11.62 37.05 -6.92
N ILE A 601 -12.49 37.11 -7.93
CA ILE A 601 -13.76 36.37 -7.96
C ILE A 601 -13.49 34.88 -7.85
N THR A 602 -12.53 34.35 -8.59
CA THR A 602 -12.17 32.94 -8.57
C THR A 602 -11.66 32.48 -7.18
N LEU A 603 -10.76 33.28 -6.57
CA LEU A 603 -10.26 32.99 -5.22
C LEU A 603 -11.39 32.97 -4.19
N LEU A 604 -12.25 33.99 -4.21
CA LEU A 604 -13.39 34.08 -3.29
C LEU A 604 -14.46 33.02 -3.61
N THR A 605 -14.61 32.59 -4.86
CA THR A 605 -15.47 31.44 -5.24
C THR A 605 -14.99 30.16 -4.59
N LEU A 606 -13.68 29.88 -4.61
CA LEU A 606 -13.10 28.71 -3.93
C LEU A 606 -13.38 28.75 -2.42
N ILE A 607 -13.19 29.91 -1.78
CA ILE A 607 -13.52 30.10 -0.36
C ILE A 607 -15.05 29.90 -0.14
N GLY A 608 -15.87 30.46 -1.02
CA GLY A 608 -17.32 30.27 -0.98
C GLY A 608 -17.76 28.82 -1.07
N ILE A 609 -17.13 28.01 -1.92
CA ILE A 609 -17.38 26.57 -2.01
C ILE A 609 -17.08 25.90 -0.67
N VAL A 610 -15.93 26.21 -0.05
CA VAL A 610 -15.58 25.64 1.26
C VAL A 610 -16.64 25.98 2.31
N ILE A 611 -17.10 27.24 2.34
CA ILE A 611 -18.16 27.67 3.27
C ILE A 611 -19.48 26.94 3.00
N ILE A 612 -19.90 26.82 1.73
CA ILE A 612 -21.13 26.10 1.37
C ILE A 612 -21.07 24.63 1.79
N VAL A 613 -19.94 23.96 1.52
CA VAL A 613 -19.73 22.56 1.93
C VAL A 613 -19.75 22.42 3.45
N PHE A 614 -19.07 23.33 4.16
CA PHE A 614 -19.05 23.34 5.62
C PHE A 614 -20.46 23.50 6.20
N LEU A 615 -21.23 24.45 5.71
CA LEU A 615 -22.63 24.66 6.13
C LEU A 615 -23.51 23.46 5.83
N PHE A 616 -23.32 22.84 4.66
CA PHE A 616 -24.04 21.62 4.29
C PHE A 616 -23.74 20.47 5.25
N VAL A 617 -22.48 20.26 5.59
CA VAL A 617 -22.08 19.23 6.56
C VAL A 617 -22.69 19.50 7.94
N LEU A 618 -22.68 20.75 8.40
CA LEU A 618 -23.33 21.13 9.67
C LEU A 618 -24.85 20.82 9.66
N ILE A 619 -25.53 21.14 8.55
CA ILE A 619 -26.95 20.83 8.39
C ILE A 619 -27.19 19.32 8.45
N VAL A 620 -26.39 18.52 7.75
CA VAL A 620 -26.50 17.05 7.77
C VAL A 620 -26.29 16.49 9.18
N ILE A 621 -25.25 16.96 9.90
CA ILE A 621 -24.99 16.54 11.29
C ILE A 621 -26.17 16.91 12.19
N PHE A 622 -26.72 18.12 12.04
CA PHE A 622 -27.89 18.56 12.80
C PHE A 622 -29.10 17.65 12.58
N PHE A 623 -29.41 17.32 11.31
CA PHE A 623 -30.50 16.40 10.99
C PHE A 623 -30.26 14.98 11.52
N GLN A 624 -29.04 14.48 11.46
CA GLN A 624 -28.68 13.18 12.05
C GLN A 624 -28.90 13.16 13.57
N GLN A 625 -28.49 14.22 14.28
CA GLN A 625 -28.71 14.34 15.71
C GLN A 625 -30.20 14.46 16.07
N ALA A 626 -30.96 15.25 15.30
CA ALA A 626 -32.41 15.38 15.47
C ALA A 626 -33.12 14.05 15.23
N ALA A 627 -32.73 13.30 14.20
CA ALA A 627 -33.30 11.98 13.92
C ALA A 627 -32.94 10.94 15.00
N ALA A 628 -31.70 10.95 15.50
CA ALA A 628 -31.29 10.10 16.60
C ALA A 628 -32.06 10.40 17.89
N PHE A 629 -32.24 11.68 18.19
CA PHE A 629 -33.06 12.13 19.33
C PHE A 629 -34.52 11.68 19.19
N ALA A 630 -35.14 11.89 18.02
CA ALA A 630 -36.49 11.44 17.74
C ALA A 630 -36.63 9.90 17.86
N ALA A 631 -35.64 9.14 17.37
CA ALA A 631 -35.62 7.68 17.51
C ALA A 631 -35.50 7.23 18.98
N THR A 632 -34.74 7.94 19.78
CA THR A 632 -34.62 7.66 21.23
C THR A 632 -35.92 7.95 21.95
N LEU A 633 -36.55 9.10 21.69
CA LEU A 633 -37.89 9.44 22.24
C LEU A 633 -38.94 8.42 21.82
N TRP A 634 -38.94 8.00 20.54
CA TRP A 634 -39.87 6.97 20.06
C TRP A 634 -39.72 5.67 20.83
N ARG A 635 -38.47 5.21 21.06
CA ARG A 635 -38.19 4.00 21.85
C ARG A 635 -38.66 4.15 23.30
N GLU A 636 -38.44 5.30 23.94
CA GLU A 636 -38.87 5.54 25.32
C GLU A 636 -40.39 5.59 25.47
N ILE A 637 -41.10 6.11 24.47
CA ILE A 637 -42.56 6.24 24.52
C ILE A 637 -43.29 4.92 24.22
N PHE A 638 -42.76 4.13 23.25
CA PHE A 638 -43.49 2.96 22.74
C PHE A 638 -42.95 1.60 23.25
N PHE A 639 -41.77 1.56 23.86
CA PHE A 639 -41.19 0.33 24.35
C PHE A 639 -40.83 0.35 25.87
N ARG A 640 -41.53 1.20 26.60
CA ARG A 640 -41.53 1.17 28.08
C ARG A 640 -42.61 0.22 28.59
#